data_e15134365c1e1e5fd10c201b77a1f084
#
_entry.id   e15134365c1e1e5fd10c201b77a1f084
#
_cell.length_a   1.000
_cell.length_b   1.000
_cell.length_c   1.000
_cell.angle_alpha   90.00
_cell.angle_beta   90.00
_cell.angle_gamma   90.00
#
_symmetry.space_group_name_H-M   'P 1'
#
loop_
_entity.id
_entity.type
_entity.pdbx_description
1 polymer ?
#
loop_
_entity_poly.entity_id
_entity_poly.type
_entity_poly.pdbx_seq_one_letter_code
_entity_poly.pdbx_strand_id
1 'polypeptide(L)'
;MPAKPRVALSEPVSDEVRKTTCYMCACRCGIDVHIKDGKIRYIEGNRDHPVNRGVLCAKGSAGIMQHYAPARLRAPLKRVGPRGSGEFKEISWDEALETATRWLGEVRERDPKKLAFFTGRDQSQSLTGYWAQMYGTPNYAAHGGFCSVNMAAAGIMTIGGAFWEFGQPDWDRTKLFVLFGVAEDHDSNPIKIGLSKLKKNGARFVSVNPVRTGYSAIADNWIGIRPGTDGLLILAVIHELLKARKIDVDYIVRYTNATWLVIDQPGASDHGLFARDAEGKPLIFEGVTERVVPLGTQGARAALSGRVELPDGRFATPAFQLLAEKYLDPKYAPEAVSGETGVAVDVIRGLAAEIARVAFDEAIFLDQPWTDMHGNRHDGFVGRPVSFHAMRGISAHSNGFQTARALHLLQVLIGAIDCPGGFRFEPPYPKPIEAHPTPHGRAEHFGSNKPLSGPHLGFPRGPEDMLIDAEGRPARIDKAFSWDAPFSAHGLMHMVIANAHAGDPYPVDLLFLYMANMAWNSSMNTGGVIRMLEDKDEAGEYRIPKIIYSDAYASEMVAYADLVLPDTTYLERHDCISMLDRPISEPDAVQDAIRWPVVEPDRDVRGFQSVLLDLGARLKLPAFVDNRGKPIYADYADYIVRHERRPGIGPLAGFRGRDGDRVGRGASNPDQLKRYIENGSFFSAQIPVEAQFFKHANKAYQDFAVRMGFFDQPQPVTFQLYQESLQKFRLSAEGVREPIAPETHRARILETFDPLPIWYRPFEEAAVSREQFPYHAITQRPAAMYHSWGSMNAWLRQIHTRNPLFVPGAICDEHGLVDGDWVWLTSSHGRIKVEIQRMEAVNSSTIWTWNAVGKRGGAWALDPKSPEAERGFLMNHLINELLPPKGDGLRWSNSDPITGQAAWYDLRVRIEKAEPGVESQPHFASLARLRRGEEVPAELRYGQEWVK
;
A
#
# COMPACT_ATOMS: atom_id res chain seq x y z
N MET A 1 47.02 25.44 23.29
CA MET A 1 46.50 24.09 23.54
C MET A 1 47.13 23.18 22.52
N PRO A 2 47.72 22.01 22.87
CA PRO A 2 48.21 21.10 21.88
C PRO A 2 47.04 20.64 21.02
N ALA A 3 47.24 20.66 19.71
CA ALA A 3 46.22 20.19 18.76
C ALA A 3 45.84 18.73 19.13
N LYS A 4 44.53 18.47 19.34
CA LYS A 4 44.07 17.10 19.53
C LYS A 4 44.60 16.24 18.37
N PRO A 5 45.16 15.03 18.64
CA PRO A 5 45.64 14.18 17.57
C PRO A 5 44.49 13.93 16.60
N ARG A 6 44.68 14.31 15.35
CA ARG A 6 43.76 13.96 14.27
C ARG A 6 43.86 12.44 14.09
N VAL A 7 42.73 11.78 13.97
CA VAL A 7 42.72 10.39 13.51
C VAL A 7 43.45 10.36 12.17
N ALA A 8 44.57 9.69 12.11
CA ALA A 8 45.30 9.54 10.86
C ALA A 8 44.47 8.65 9.93
N LEU A 9 43.86 9.27 8.94
CA LEU A 9 43.27 8.55 7.82
C LEU A 9 44.38 8.23 6.84
N SER A 10 45.29 7.38 7.27
CA SER A 10 46.48 7.05 6.47
C SER A 10 46.18 6.21 5.24
N GLU A 11 45.04 5.54 5.21
CA GLU A 11 44.56 4.80 4.06
C GLU A 11 43.18 5.30 3.63
N PRO A 12 42.91 5.44 2.34
CA PRO A 12 41.57 5.77 1.86
C PRO A 12 40.60 4.65 2.25
N VAL A 13 39.37 5.07 2.65
CA VAL A 13 38.30 4.14 2.99
C VAL A 13 37.94 3.28 1.77
N SER A 14 38.09 3.82 0.57
CA SER A 14 37.75 3.21 -0.71
C SER A 14 38.65 3.70 -1.83
N ASP A 15 38.77 2.91 -2.87
CA ASP A 15 39.45 3.28 -4.11
C ASP A 15 38.47 3.98 -5.06
N GLU A 16 37.17 3.68 -4.92
CA GLU A 16 36.09 4.18 -5.76
C GLU A 16 34.81 4.39 -4.95
N VAL A 17 34.02 5.39 -5.35
CA VAL A 17 32.67 5.66 -4.83
C VAL A 17 31.68 5.60 -5.97
N ARG A 18 30.68 4.72 -5.88
CA ARG A 18 29.60 4.58 -6.86
C ARG A 18 28.27 5.01 -6.26
N LYS A 19 27.59 5.93 -6.94
CA LYS A 19 26.30 6.45 -6.51
C LYS A 19 25.17 5.58 -7.04
N THR A 20 24.20 5.23 -6.18
CA THR A 20 23.00 4.48 -6.59
C THR A 20 21.85 4.74 -5.63
N THR A 21 20.76 4.00 -5.75
CA THR A 21 19.56 4.16 -4.91
C THR A 21 19.35 2.95 -4.01
N CYS A 22 19.12 3.20 -2.72
CA CYS A 22 18.87 2.19 -1.69
C CYS A 22 17.57 1.42 -1.95
N TYR A 23 17.56 0.11 -1.61
CA TYR A 23 16.36 -0.74 -1.65
C TYR A 23 16.00 -1.35 -0.28
N MET A 24 16.61 -0.89 0.79
CA MET A 24 16.37 -1.45 2.12
C MET A 24 15.01 -1.08 2.72
N CYS A 25 14.25 -0.19 2.07
CA CYS A 25 12.85 0.16 2.37
C CYS A 25 12.22 0.96 1.22
N ALA A 26 11.02 1.50 1.43
CA ALA A 26 10.29 2.28 0.44
C ALA A 26 10.83 3.69 0.18
N CYS A 27 11.75 4.21 1.03
CA CYS A 27 12.20 5.61 0.94
C CYS A 27 13.07 5.93 -0.27
N ARG A 28 13.72 4.92 -0.88
CA ARG A 28 14.53 5.08 -2.10
C ARG A 28 15.62 6.15 -1.98
N CYS A 29 16.29 6.20 -0.83
CA CYS A 29 17.36 7.17 -0.57
C CYS A 29 18.51 7.00 -1.55
N GLY A 30 19.08 8.11 -2.04
CA GLY A 30 20.35 8.08 -2.74
C GLY A 30 21.48 7.70 -1.79
N ILE A 31 22.36 6.82 -2.23
CA ILE A 31 23.50 6.30 -1.47
C ILE A 31 24.80 6.39 -2.25
N ASP A 32 25.88 6.59 -1.50
CA ASP A 32 27.25 6.48 -1.95
C ASP A 32 27.81 5.15 -1.45
N VAL A 33 28.20 4.27 -2.38
CA VAL A 33 28.75 2.94 -2.11
C VAL A 33 30.26 3.01 -2.29
N HIS A 34 30.98 2.83 -1.20
CA HIS A 34 32.42 2.84 -1.16
C HIS A 34 32.96 1.44 -1.46
N ILE A 35 33.80 1.33 -2.49
CA ILE A 35 34.39 0.10 -2.98
C ILE A 35 35.91 0.15 -2.77
N LYS A 36 36.48 -0.92 -2.25
CA LYS A 36 37.90 -1.14 -2.14
C LYS A 36 38.23 -2.56 -2.60
N ASP A 37 39.20 -2.70 -3.49
CA ASP A 37 39.59 -3.98 -4.09
C ASP A 37 38.39 -4.77 -4.68
N GLY A 38 37.46 -4.05 -5.34
CA GLY A 38 36.24 -4.62 -5.93
C GLY A 38 35.15 -5.04 -4.92
N LYS A 39 35.34 -4.80 -3.62
CA LYS A 39 34.37 -5.16 -2.56
C LYS A 39 33.77 -3.92 -1.91
N ILE A 40 32.48 -4.02 -1.56
CA ILE A 40 31.79 -2.97 -0.83
C ILE A 40 32.36 -2.92 0.60
N ARG A 41 32.82 -1.74 1.00
CA ARG A 41 33.41 -1.48 2.32
C ARG A 41 32.48 -0.66 3.23
N TYR A 42 31.70 0.24 2.65
CA TYR A 42 30.90 1.20 3.39
C TYR A 42 29.78 1.74 2.52
N ILE A 43 28.64 2.08 3.12
CA ILE A 43 27.50 2.72 2.45
C ILE A 43 27.07 3.92 3.30
N GLU A 44 27.04 5.08 2.70
CA GLU A 44 26.51 6.33 3.30
C GLU A 44 25.44 6.98 2.42
N GLY A 45 24.79 8.03 2.96
CA GLY A 45 23.79 8.78 2.21
C GLY A 45 24.42 9.74 1.24
N ASN A 46 23.94 9.78 0.00
CA ASN A 46 24.37 10.74 -1.01
C ASN A 46 23.85 12.14 -0.65
N ARG A 47 24.76 13.06 -0.42
CA ARG A 47 24.46 14.46 0.01
C ARG A 47 23.81 15.29 -1.10
N ASP A 48 24.07 14.95 -2.35
CA ASP A 48 23.54 15.65 -3.51
C ASP A 48 22.12 15.17 -3.89
N HIS A 49 21.67 14.05 -3.28
CA HIS A 49 20.38 13.49 -3.62
C HIS A 49 19.23 14.33 -3.05
N PRO A 50 18.26 14.76 -3.87
CA PRO A 50 17.23 15.71 -3.47
C PRO A 50 16.33 15.21 -2.33
N VAL A 51 16.03 13.92 -2.29
CA VAL A 51 15.08 13.34 -1.34
C VAL A 51 15.69 13.20 0.07
N ASN A 52 16.85 12.57 0.20
CA ASN A 52 17.43 12.26 1.52
C ASN A 52 18.62 13.14 1.93
N ARG A 53 19.21 13.92 1.03
CA ARG A 53 20.24 14.95 1.34
C ARG A 53 21.34 14.46 2.29
N GLY A 54 21.82 13.26 2.06
CA GLY A 54 22.85 12.61 2.88
C GLY A 54 22.33 11.88 4.12
N VAL A 55 21.06 12.01 4.49
CA VAL A 55 20.50 11.27 5.63
C VAL A 55 20.27 9.80 5.23
N LEU A 56 20.86 8.90 5.99
CA LEU A 56 20.69 7.46 5.80
C LEU A 56 20.40 6.78 7.14
N CYS A 57 19.42 5.87 7.17
CA CYS A 57 19.07 5.13 8.38
C CYS A 57 19.92 3.86 8.53
N ALA A 58 19.84 3.21 9.69
CA ALA A 58 20.54 1.96 9.97
C ALA A 58 20.29 0.87 8.90
N LYS A 59 19.06 0.78 8.37
CA LYS A 59 18.75 -0.18 7.27
C LYS A 59 19.60 0.07 6.04
N GLY A 60 19.69 1.34 5.60
CA GLY A 60 20.46 1.70 4.41
C GLY A 60 21.95 1.45 4.56
N SER A 61 22.54 1.83 5.69
CA SER A 61 23.96 1.54 5.99
C SER A 61 24.22 0.04 6.09
N ALA A 62 23.28 -0.72 6.64
CA ALA A 62 23.35 -2.19 6.74
C ALA A 62 23.13 -2.93 5.41
N GLY A 63 22.91 -2.21 4.29
CA GLY A 63 22.84 -2.80 2.95
C GLY A 63 24.08 -3.64 2.59
N ILE A 64 25.25 -3.29 3.14
CA ILE A 64 26.45 -4.09 3.00
C ILE A 64 26.27 -5.51 3.59
N MET A 65 25.70 -5.62 4.79
CA MET A 65 25.45 -6.91 5.43
C MET A 65 24.32 -7.68 4.75
N GLN A 66 23.40 -6.98 4.08
CA GLN A 66 22.38 -7.60 3.24
C GLN A 66 23.02 -8.21 1.98
N HIS A 67 23.98 -7.53 1.37
CA HIS A 67 24.72 -8.01 0.21
C HIS A 67 25.59 -9.24 0.54
N TYR A 68 26.28 -9.23 1.68
CA TYR A 68 27.13 -10.33 2.10
C TYR A 68 26.43 -11.36 3.01
N ALA A 69 25.10 -11.33 3.09
CA ALA A 69 24.35 -12.26 3.94
C ALA A 69 24.61 -13.74 3.59
N PRO A 70 24.90 -14.60 4.59
CA PRO A 70 25.09 -16.04 4.36
C PRO A 70 23.86 -16.71 3.75
N ALA A 71 22.67 -16.13 3.97
CA ALA A 71 21.40 -16.63 3.46
C ALA A 71 21.19 -16.41 1.96
N ARG A 72 22.13 -15.75 1.24
CA ARG A 72 21.97 -15.54 -0.20
C ARG A 72 22.00 -16.85 -0.98
N LEU A 73 21.06 -16.98 -1.91
CA LEU A 73 21.05 -18.08 -2.88
C LEU A 73 22.28 -18.00 -3.81
N ARG A 74 22.74 -19.15 -4.29
CA ARG A 74 23.98 -19.25 -5.08
C ARG A 74 23.76 -19.64 -6.53
N ALA A 75 22.75 -20.47 -6.80
CA ALA A 75 22.42 -21.00 -8.11
C ALA A 75 20.93 -21.38 -8.16
N PRO A 76 20.32 -21.59 -9.34
CA PRO A 76 18.98 -22.12 -9.45
C PRO A 76 18.83 -23.48 -8.77
N LEU A 77 17.69 -23.70 -8.11
CA LEU A 77 17.42 -24.89 -7.32
C LEU A 77 16.15 -25.59 -7.82
N LYS A 78 16.24 -26.92 -7.95
CA LYS A 78 15.10 -27.79 -8.24
C LYS A 78 14.87 -28.73 -7.08
N ARG A 79 13.66 -28.78 -6.57
CA ARG A 79 13.30 -29.62 -5.44
C ARG A 79 13.40 -31.10 -5.82
N VAL A 80 13.96 -31.91 -4.93
CA VAL A 80 14.09 -33.37 -5.08
C VAL A 80 13.42 -34.16 -3.95
N GLY A 81 13.18 -33.52 -2.81
CA GLY A 81 12.43 -34.09 -1.66
C GLY A 81 10.97 -33.60 -1.59
N PRO A 82 10.25 -33.92 -0.53
CA PRO A 82 8.92 -33.36 -0.25
C PRO A 82 9.01 -31.83 -0.09
N ARG A 83 7.91 -31.12 -0.40
CA ARG A 83 7.82 -29.69 -0.08
C ARG A 83 8.04 -29.49 1.40
N GLY A 84 8.70 -28.42 1.71
CA GLY A 84 9.09 -28.15 3.05
C GLY A 84 10.36 -28.90 3.49
N SER A 85 10.93 -29.92 2.79
CA SER A 85 12.15 -30.64 3.23
C SER A 85 13.44 -29.84 3.08
N GLY A 86 13.49 -28.80 2.24
CA GLY A 86 14.73 -28.12 1.90
C GLY A 86 15.71 -28.96 1.07
N GLU A 87 15.25 -30.08 0.54
CA GLU A 87 16.08 -30.97 -0.29
C GLU A 87 16.00 -30.50 -1.74
N PHE A 88 17.11 -29.89 -2.20
CA PHE A 88 17.24 -29.32 -3.54
C PHE A 88 18.49 -29.86 -4.23
N LYS A 89 18.41 -29.89 -5.55
CA LYS A 89 19.53 -30.04 -6.47
C LYS A 89 19.82 -28.68 -7.11
N GLU A 90 21.07 -28.24 -7.11
CA GLU A 90 21.50 -27.12 -7.94
C GLU A 90 21.44 -27.54 -9.42
N ILE A 91 20.91 -26.66 -10.27
CA ILE A 91 20.76 -26.85 -11.70
C ILE A 91 21.28 -25.63 -12.45
N SER A 92 21.55 -25.78 -13.74
CA SER A 92 21.94 -24.64 -14.58
C SER A 92 20.76 -23.67 -14.84
N TRP A 93 21.07 -22.44 -15.20
CA TRP A 93 20.05 -21.47 -15.66
C TRP A 93 19.30 -21.97 -16.89
N ASP A 94 19.96 -22.68 -17.80
CA ASP A 94 19.29 -23.23 -18.98
C ASP A 94 18.24 -24.27 -18.57
N GLU A 95 18.57 -25.23 -17.69
CA GLU A 95 17.60 -26.19 -17.15
C GLU A 95 16.47 -25.50 -16.39
N ALA A 96 16.79 -24.46 -15.61
CA ALA A 96 15.81 -23.71 -14.84
C ALA A 96 14.81 -22.97 -15.76
N LEU A 97 15.31 -22.25 -16.76
CA LEU A 97 14.50 -21.51 -17.72
C LEU A 97 13.69 -22.43 -18.65
N GLU A 98 14.27 -23.55 -19.08
CA GLU A 98 13.52 -24.57 -19.84
C GLU A 98 12.39 -25.16 -19.01
N THR A 99 12.65 -25.48 -17.74
CA THR A 99 11.64 -26.02 -16.82
C THR A 99 10.51 -25.00 -16.59
N ALA A 100 10.86 -23.75 -16.29
CA ALA A 100 9.89 -22.68 -16.07
C ALA A 100 9.07 -22.40 -17.34
N THR A 101 9.74 -22.31 -18.51
CA THR A 101 9.08 -22.07 -19.80
C THR A 101 8.10 -23.19 -20.13
N ARG A 102 8.49 -24.44 -19.91
CA ARG A 102 7.59 -25.59 -20.15
C ARG A 102 6.37 -25.56 -19.25
N TRP A 103 6.54 -25.36 -17.93
CA TRP A 103 5.41 -25.30 -17.00
C TRP A 103 4.47 -24.12 -17.29
N LEU A 104 5.03 -22.95 -17.52
CA LEU A 104 4.26 -21.76 -17.88
C LEU A 104 3.55 -21.93 -19.25
N GLY A 105 4.23 -22.52 -20.22
CA GLY A 105 3.68 -22.78 -21.56
C GLY A 105 2.51 -23.76 -21.53
N GLU A 106 2.64 -24.89 -20.83
CA GLU A 106 1.59 -25.88 -20.65
C GLU A 106 0.32 -25.27 -20.01
N VAL A 107 0.50 -24.42 -19.00
CA VAL A 107 -0.62 -23.73 -18.34
C VAL A 107 -1.26 -22.71 -19.30
N ARG A 108 -0.45 -21.91 -19.99
CA ARG A 108 -0.94 -20.89 -20.92
C ARG A 108 -1.71 -21.47 -22.10
N GLU A 109 -1.26 -22.61 -22.60
CA GLU A 109 -1.94 -23.32 -23.71
C GLU A 109 -3.28 -23.89 -23.29
N ARG A 110 -3.38 -24.46 -22.07
CA ARG A 110 -4.63 -25.02 -21.56
C ARG A 110 -5.60 -23.94 -21.07
N ASP A 111 -5.18 -23.19 -20.07
CA ASP A 111 -5.98 -22.12 -19.46
C ASP A 111 -5.06 -21.17 -18.67
N PRO A 112 -4.77 -19.96 -19.17
CA PRO A 112 -3.88 -19.02 -18.49
C PRO A 112 -4.40 -18.55 -17.10
N LYS A 113 -5.68 -18.69 -16.79
CA LYS A 113 -6.23 -18.43 -15.46
C LYS A 113 -5.67 -19.37 -14.40
N LYS A 114 -5.14 -20.53 -14.80
CA LYS A 114 -4.51 -21.48 -13.86
C LYS A 114 -3.11 -21.06 -13.39
N LEU A 115 -2.57 -19.96 -13.88
CA LEU A 115 -1.42 -19.28 -13.32
C LEU A 115 -1.88 -18.21 -12.35
N ALA A 116 -1.43 -18.30 -11.08
CA ALA A 116 -1.45 -17.18 -10.15
C ALA A 116 -0.03 -16.60 -10.03
N PHE A 117 0.14 -15.34 -10.42
CA PHE A 117 1.41 -14.62 -10.34
C PHE A 117 1.27 -13.47 -9.36
N PHE A 118 2.06 -13.49 -8.29
CA PHE A 118 2.06 -12.35 -7.38
C PHE A 118 3.43 -12.01 -6.82
N THR A 119 3.58 -10.75 -6.47
CA THR A 119 4.82 -10.14 -6.08
C THR A 119 4.73 -9.57 -4.67
N GLY A 120 5.81 -9.73 -3.90
CA GLY A 120 6.04 -8.97 -2.68
C GLY A 120 6.31 -7.50 -2.98
N ARG A 121 7.19 -6.87 -2.21
CA ARG A 121 7.56 -5.47 -2.43
C ARG A 121 8.47 -5.32 -3.66
N ASP A 122 7.85 -5.31 -4.81
CA ASP A 122 8.49 -5.09 -6.11
C ASP A 122 8.41 -3.60 -6.48
N GLN A 123 9.46 -3.08 -7.11
CA GLN A 123 9.49 -1.72 -7.66
C GLN A 123 9.36 -1.69 -9.19
N SER A 124 9.17 -2.85 -9.80
CA SER A 124 8.96 -3.02 -11.24
C SER A 124 7.55 -3.49 -11.57
N GLN A 125 6.55 -3.00 -10.82
CA GLN A 125 5.15 -3.46 -10.95
C GLN A 125 4.59 -3.24 -12.36
N SER A 126 5.02 -2.19 -13.07
CA SER A 126 4.62 -1.97 -14.45
C SER A 126 5.15 -3.05 -15.40
N LEU A 127 6.33 -3.62 -15.16
CA LEU A 127 6.82 -4.77 -15.92
C LEU A 127 6.11 -6.06 -15.51
N THR A 128 6.02 -6.35 -14.21
CA THR A 128 5.44 -7.61 -13.72
C THR A 128 3.95 -7.72 -14.06
N GLY A 129 3.19 -6.66 -13.86
CA GLY A 129 1.78 -6.60 -14.25
C GLY A 129 1.59 -6.63 -15.77
N TYR A 130 2.45 -5.96 -16.53
CA TYR A 130 2.43 -6.00 -17.99
C TYR A 130 2.77 -7.40 -18.54
N TRP A 131 3.75 -8.08 -17.94
CA TRP A 131 4.07 -9.46 -18.29
C TRP A 131 2.88 -10.39 -18.04
N ALA A 132 2.21 -10.27 -16.88
CA ALA A 132 1.01 -11.05 -16.56
C ALA A 132 -0.13 -10.80 -17.57
N GLN A 133 -0.32 -9.54 -17.98
CA GLN A 133 -1.28 -9.15 -19.02
C GLN A 133 -0.95 -9.82 -20.37
N MET A 134 0.32 -9.78 -20.79
CA MET A 134 0.75 -10.39 -22.06
C MET A 134 0.72 -11.93 -22.01
N TYR A 135 0.94 -12.51 -20.83
CA TYR A 135 0.78 -13.93 -20.60
C TYR A 135 -0.70 -14.36 -20.74
N GLY A 136 -1.62 -13.55 -20.27
CA GLY A 136 -3.06 -13.76 -20.33
C GLY A 136 -3.70 -14.21 -19.02
N THR A 137 -2.98 -14.14 -17.88
CA THR A 137 -3.56 -14.44 -16.57
C THR A 137 -4.18 -13.21 -15.91
N PRO A 138 -5.45 -13.26 -15.48
CA PRO A 138 -6.05 -12.22 -14.65
C PRO A 138 -5.51 -12.24 -13.21
N ASN A 139 -4.86 -13.33 -12.81
CA ASN A 139 -4.43 -13.60 -11.43
C ASN A 139 -3.07 -12.97 -11.12
N TYR A 140 -2.95 -11.67 -11.36
CA TYR A 140 -1.83 -10.87 -10.90
C TYR A 140 -2.21 -10.13 -9.62
N ALA A 141 -1.45 -10.33 -8.57
CA ALA A 141 -1.60 -9.61 -7.31
C ALA A 141 -0.26 -9.01 -6.86
N ALA A 142 -0.32 -7.85 -6.23
CA ALA A 142 0.86 -7.13 -5.76
C ALA A 142 0.77 -6.83 -4.26
N HIS A 143 1.91 -6.54 -3.65
CA HIS A 143 2.04 -6.24 -2.22
C HIS A 143 1.07 -5.16 -1.70
N GLY A 144 0.58 -4.27 -2.55
CA GLY A 144 -0.38 -3.23 -2.16
C GLY A 144 -1.64 -3.77 -1.49
N GLY A 145 -2.11 -4.98 -1.85
CA GLY A 145 -3.24 -5.65 -1.20
C GLY A 145 -3.02 -5.94 0.28
N PHE A 146 -1.77 -6.11 0.71
CA PHE A 146 -1.42 -6.20 2.14
C PHE A 146 -1.21 -4.86 2.82
N CYS A 147 -0.90 -3.82 2.07
CA CYS A 147 -0.25 -2.64 2.62
C CYS A 147 -1.09 -1.37 2.56
N SER A 148 -1.54 -0.97 1.38
CA SER A 148 -1.96 0.41 1.16
C SER A 148 -3.05 0.60 0.11
N VAL A 149 -3.71 -0.46 -0.35
CA VAL A 149 -4.76 -0.31 -1.36
C VAL A 149 -5.93 0.55 -0.87
N ASN A 150 -6.27 0.50 0.42
CA ASN A 150 -7.27 1.39 1.03
C ASN A 150 -6.87 2.87 0.89
N MET A 151 -5.60 3.19 1.19
CA MET A 151 -5.10 4.57 1.04
C MET A 151 -5.11 5.00 -0.42
N ALA A 152 -4.62 4.13 -1.31
CA ALA A 152 -4.57 4.43 -2.74
C ALA A 152 -5.96 4.60 -3.34
N ALA A 153 -6.85 3.64 -3.12
CA ALA A 153 -8.22 3.67 -3.66
C ALA A 153 -9.03 4.85 -3.10
N ALA A 154 -9.01 5.04 -1.77
CA ALA A 154 -9.72 6.17 -1.15
C ALA A 154 -9.23 7.51 -1.68
N GLY A 155 -7.91 7.70 -1.78
CA GLY A 155 -7.33 8.95 -2.27
C GLY A 155 -7.61 9.20 -3.75
N ILE A 156 -7.38 8.19 -4.61
CA ILE A 156 -7.66 8.32 -6.04
C ILE A 156 -9.15 8.60 -6.28
N MET A 157 -10.04 7.93 -5.55
CA MET A 157 -11.49 8.09 -5.72
C MET A 157 -12.07 9.36 -5.05
N THR A 158 -11.29 10.11 -4.28
CA THR A 158 -11.74 11.36 -3.64
C THR A 158 -11.02 12.60 -4.16
N ILE A 159 -9.68 12.58 -4.19
CA ILE A 159 -8.87 13.76 -4.52
C ILE A 159 -7.90 13.52 -5.70
N GLY A 160 -7.94 12.35 -6.33
CA GLY A 160 -7.03 12.01 -7.44
C GLY A 160 -5.64 11.55 -7.02
N GLY A 161 -5.39 11.33 -5.75
CA GLY A 161 -4.13 10.85 -5.20
C GLY A 161 -4.20 10.65 -3.69
N ALA A 162 -3.29 9.87 -3.11
CA ALA A 162 -3.24 9.56 -1.70
C ALA A 162 -2.02 10.19 -1.02
N PHE A 163 -1.85 9.91 0.27
CA PHE A 163 -0.67 10.34 1.02
C PHE A 163 0.61 9.62 0.55
N TRP A 164 1.74 10.19 0.82
CA TRP A 164 3.07 9.66 0.60
C TRP A 164 3.44 9.42 -0.87
N GLU A 165 2.93 8.36 -1.45
CA GLU A 165 3.28 7.98 -2.82
C GLU A 165 2.69 8.93 -3.87
N PHE A 166 1.76 9.81 -3.45
CA PHE A 166 1.03 10.73 -4.33
C PHE A 166 1.09 12.18 -3.87
N GLY A 167 1.61 12.42 -2.65
CA GLY A 167 1.71 13.75 -2.07
C GLY A 167 2.29 13.74 -0.67
N GLN A 168 2.59 14.93 -0.15
CA GLN A 168 3.20 15.14 1.16
C GLN A 168 2.78 16.47 1.77
N PRO A 169 3.01 16.70 3.10
CA PRO A 169 2.84 18.03 3.71
C PRO A 169 3.73 19.09 3.04
N ASP A 170 3.27 20.33 3.04
CA ASP A 170 4.15 21.48 2.75
C ASP A 170 5.06 21.74 3.96
N TRP A 171 6.19 21.06 4.00
CA TRP A 171 7.14 21.07 5.11
C TRP A 171 7.68 22.45 5.48
N ASP A 172 7.59 23.42 4.59
CA ASP A 172 8.10 24.77 4.81
C ASP A 172 7.05 25.72 5.38
N ARG A 173 5.74 25.48 5.13
CA ARG A 173 4.65 26.40 5.44
C ARG A 173 3.57 25.84 6.35
N THR A 174 3.49 24.53 6.54
CA THR A 174 2.53 23.92 7.46
C THR A 174 2.74 24.44 8.89
N LYS A 175 1.66 24.85 9.56
CA LYS A 175 1.68 25.32 10.96
C LYS A 175 1.09 24.31 11.92
N LEU A 176 0.16 23.47 11.45
CA LEU A 176 -0.38 22.34 12.20
C LEU A 176 -0.24 21.08 11.36
N PHE A 177 0.47 20.11 11.88
CA PHE A 177 0.62 18.79 11.26
C PHE A 177 -0.01 17.71 12.13
N VAL A 178 -0.95 16.95 11.58
CA VAL A 178 -1.64 15.87 12.28
C VAL A 178 -1.33 14.52 11.62
N LEU A 179 -0.73 13.62 12.38
CA LEU A 179 -0.25 12.32 11.91
C LEU A 179 -1.12 11.20 12.49
N PHE A 180 -1.72 10.38 11.62
CA PHE A 180 -2.56 9.26 11.99
C PHE A 180 -1.87 7.92 11.76
N GLY A 181 -1.66 7.14 12.83
CA GLY A 181 -1.28 5.74 12.76
C GLY A 181 0.01 5.43 12.01
N VAL A 182 1.01 6.30 12.04
CA VAL A 182 2.30 6.08 11.39
C VAL A 182 3.36 5.79 12.45
N ALA A 183 4.00 4.60 12.31
CA ALA A 183 5.18 4.22 13.09
C ALA A 183 6.47 4.81 12.49
N GLU A 184 7.62 4.28 12.88
CA GLU A 184 8.91 4.89 12.58
C GLU A 184 9.50 4.57 11.21
N ASP A 185 9.09 3.46 10.59
CA ASP A 185 9.92 2.83 9.56
C ASP A 185 9.55 3.21 8.14
N HIS A 186 8.28 3.51 7.92
CA HIS A 186 7.81 3.80 6.58
C HIS A 186 8.19 5.22 6.19
N ASP A 187 8.95 5.34 5.11
CA ASP A 187 9.47 6.62 4.61
C ASP A 187 10.22 7.45 5.66
N SER A 188 10.94 6.76 6.53
CA SER A 188 11.53 7.32 7.75
C SER A 188 12.44 8.52 7.54
N ASN A 189 13.24 8.56 6.46
CA ASN A 189 14.17 9.67 6.26
C ASN A 189 13.49 10.94 5.74
N PRO A 190 12.66 10.91 4.71
CA PRO A 190 11.92 12.10 4.26
C PRO A 190 11.07 12.71 5.37
N ILE A 191 10.35 11.88 6.13
CA ILE A 191 9.53 12.37 7.25
C ILE A 191 10.38 12.99 8.37
N LYS A 192 11.50 12.38 8.72
CA LYS A 192 12.41 12.95 9.75
C LYS A 192 12.94 14.32 9.34
N ILE A 193 13.32 14.46 8.08
CA ILE A 193 13.75 15.73 7.51
C ILE A 193 12.61 16.74 7.54
N GLY A 194 11.42 16.34 7.10
CA GLY A 194 10.22 17.18 7.09
C GLY A 194 9.80 17.62 8.48
N LEU A 195 9.70 16.70 9.44
CA LEU A 195 9.37 17.01 10.85
C LEU A 195 10.42 17.93 11.50
N SER A 196 11.69 17.76 11.18
CA SER A 196 12.75 18.66 11.64
C SER A 196 12.54 20.08 11.12
N LYS A 197 12.15 20.25 9.85
CA LYS A 197 11.79 21.55 9.27
C LYS A 197 10.58 22.15 9.97
N LEU A 198 9.49 21.38 10.12
CA LEU A 198 8.27 21.85 10.77
C LEU A 198 8.54 22.35 12.20
N LYS A 199 9.26 21.56 13.00
CA LYS A 199 9.60 21.97 14.37
C LYS A 199 10.51 23.20 14.43
N LYS A 200 11.48 23.29 13.50
CA LYS A 200 12.30 24.48 13.38
C LYS A 200 11.49 25.74 13.03
N ASN A 201 10.43 25.59 12.25
CA ASN A 201 9.54 26.68 11.85
C ASN A 201 8.44 26.96 12.91
N GLY A 202 8.43 26.25 14.05
CA GLY A 202 7.46 26.45 15.11
C GLY A 202 6.08 25.82 14.87
N ALA A 203 5.98 24.90 13.90
CA ALA A 203 4.74 24.18 13.63
C ALA A 203 4.40 23.22 14.78
N ARG A 204 3.12 23.11 15.11
CA ARG A 204 2.62 22.11 16.05
C ARG A 204 2.48 20.77 15.37
N PHE A 205 2.83 19.73 16.12
CA PHE A 205 2.73 18.35 15.69
C PHE A 205 1.84 17.55 16.63
N VAL A 206 0.73 17.04 16.11
CA VAL A 206 -0.21 16.16 16.82
C VAL A 206 -0.11 14.76 16.25
N SER A 207 0.01 13.74 17.09
CA SER A 207 -0.02 12.33 16.70
C SER A 207 -1.24 11.63 17.27
N VAL A 208 -2.06 11.06 16.38
CA VAL A 208 -3.18 10.18 16.72
C VAL A 208 -2.71 8.75 16.48
N ASN A 209 -2.43 8.01 17.54
CA ASN A 209 -1.86 6.67 17.45
C ASN A 209 -2.15 5.88 18.74
N PRO A 210 -2.53 4.61 18.68
CA PRO A 210 -2.69 3.78 19.88
C PRO A 210 -1.44 3.69 20.75
N VAL A 211 -0.25 3.81 20.16
CA VAL A 211 1.04 3.64 20.84
C VAL A 211 1.90 4.91 20.71
N ARG A 212 2.46 5.37 21.81
CA ARG A 212 3.37 6.52 21.82
C ARG A 212 4.82 6.10 21.58
N THR A 213 5.11 5.66 20.36
CA THR A 213 6.47 5.31 19.90
C THR A 213 6.82 6.08 18.64
N GLY A 214 8.07 6.04 18.22
CA GLY A 214 8.53 6.65 16.98
C GLY A 214 8.16 8.13 16.90
N TYR A 215 7.45 8.51 15.86
CA TYR A 215 7.03 9.92 15.68
C TYR A 215 6.06 10.40 16.76
N SER A 216 5.24 9.52 17.31
CA SER A 216 4.34 9.88 18.41
C SER A 216 5.09 10.32 19.68
N ALA A 217 6.33 9.82 19.89
CA ALA A 217 7.14 10.19 21.04
C ALA A 217 7.65 11.64 20.99
N ILE A 218 7.79 12.22 19.79
CA ILE A 218 8.25 13.60 19.57
C ILE A 218 7.12 14.57 19.22
N ALA A 219 5.87 14.09 19.22
CA ALA A 219 4.71 14.95 18.99
C ALA A 219 4.51 15.91 20.18
N ASP A 220 4.00 17.11 19.89
CA ASP A 220 3.63 18.09 20.92
C ASP A 220 2.41 17.59 21.71
N ASN A 221 1.46 16.94 21.01
CA ASN A 221 0.32 16.23 21.61
C ASN A 221 0.21 14.81 21.04
N TRP A 222 0.00 13.84 21.95
CA TRP A 222 -0.33 12.47 21.58
C TRP A 222 -1.76 12.14 22.02
N ILE A 223 -2.55 11.61 21.09
CA ILE A 223 -3.92 11.14 21.29
C ILE A 223 -3.92 9.62 21.17
N GLY A 224 -4.05 8.94 22.32
CA GLY A 224 -4.02 7.48 22.45
C GLY A 224 -5.35 6.85 22.05
N ILE A 225 -5.65 6.83 20.75
CA ILE A 225 -6.91 6.32 20.21
C ILE A 225 -7.03 4.79 20.29
N ARG A 226 -8.26 4.27 20.36
CA ARG A 226 -8.52 2.85 20.22
C ARG A 226 -8.37 2.42 18.76
N PRO A 227 -7.67 1.31 18.44
CA PRO A 227 -7.51 0.84 17.07
C PRO A 227 -8.83 0.70 16.30
N GLY A 228 -8.84 1.08 15.00
CA GLY A 228 -10.01 0.97 14.13
C GLY A 228 -11.10 2.03 14.32
N THR A 229 -10.88 3.02 15.22
CA THR A 229 -11.86 4.09 15.47
C THR A 229 -11.44 5.46 14.94
N ASP A 230 -10.33 5.53 14.23
CA ASP A 230 -9.80 6.76 13.63
C ASP A 230 -10.82 7.47 12.74
N GLY A 231 -11.56 6.70 11.92
CA GLY A 231 -12.62 7.24 11.07
C GLY A 231 -13.73 7.91 11.87
N LEU A 232 -14.09 7.34 13.01
CA LEU A 232 -15.13 7.92 13.89
C LEU A 232 -14.65 9.23 14.51
N LEU A 233 -13.37 9.30 14.96
CA LEU A 233 -12.75 10.54 15.45
C LEU A 233 -12.76 11.63 14.36
N ILE A 234 -12.38 11.28 13.13
CA ILE A 234 -12.34 12.22 12.01
C ILE A 234 -13.75 12.75 11.70
N LEU A 235 -14.76 11.89 11.71
CA LEU A 235 -16.17 12.31 11.49
C LEU A 235 -16.67 13.20 12.62
N ALA A 236 -16.24 13.00 13.86
CA ALA A 236 -16.55 13.90 14.97
C ALA A 236 -15.88 15.28 14.83
N VAL A 237 -14.65 15.32 14.32
CA VAL A 237 -13.99 16.60 13.95
C VAL A 237 -14.76 17.31 12.84
N ILE A 238 -15.21 16.60 11.80
CA ILE A 238 -16.05 17.15 10.72
C ILE A 238 -17.37 17.69 11.28
N HIS A 239 -18.02 16.96 12.21
CA HIS A 239 -19.23 17.43 12.89
C HIS A 239 -19.03 18.80 13.56
N GLU A 240 -17.96 18.95 14.35
CA GLU A 240 -17.66 20.20 15.04
C GLU A 240 -17.31 21.34 14.07
N LEU A 241 -16.60 21.07 12.96
CA LEU A 241 -16.31 22.07 11.93
C LEU A 241 -17.56 22.55 11.19
N LEU A 242 -18.46 21.64 10.82
CA LEU A 242 -19.74 21.99 10.18
C LEU A 242 -20.62 22.80 11.14
N LYS A 243 -20.74 22.39 12.38
CA LYS A 243 -21.48 23.08 13.43
C LYS A 243 -20.95 24.50 13.67
N ALA A 244 -19.64 24.67 13.66
CA ALA A 244 -18.96 25.95 13.79
C ALA A 244 -18.96 26.76 12.48
N ARG A 245 -19.43 26.20 11.35
CA ARG A 245 -19.36 26.80 10.00
C ARG A 245 -17.92 27.14 9.56
N LYS A 246 -16.94 26.36 10.01
CA LYS A 246 -15.51 26.51 9.70
C LYS A 246 -15.13 25.56 8.58
N ILE A 247 -15.60 25.86 7.36
CA ILE A 247 -15.31 25.17 6.10
C ILE A 247 -15.03 26.18 5.00
N ASP A 248 -14.27 25.80 3.98
CA ASP A 248 -13.94 26.65 2.84
C ASP A 248 -15.00 26.51 1.72
N VAL A 249 -16.06 27.31 1.83
CA VAL A 249 -17.20 27.24 0.90
C VAL A 249 -16.78 27.51 -0.54
N ASP A 250 -15.93 28.52 -0.77
CA ASP A 250 -15.47 28.86 -2.12
C ASP A 250 -14.68 27.72 -2.76
N TYR A 251 -13.81 27.09 -1.99
CA TYR A 251 -13.04 25.92 -2.42
C TYR A 251 -13.96 24.74 -2.75
N ILE A 252 -14.90 24.44 -1.87
CA ILE A 252 -15.85 23.34 -2.04
C ILE A 252 -16.70 23.53 -3.30
N VAL A 253 -17.24 24.71 -3.53
CA VAL A 253 -18.05 25.02 -4.70
C VAL A 253 -17.25 24.89 -6.00
N ARG A 254 -16.00 25.34 -6.00
CA ARG A 254 -15.16 25.37 -7.23
C ARG A 254 -14.57 24.04 -7.63
N TYR A 255 -14.13 23.26 -6.65
CA TYR A 255 -13.23 22.11 -6.93
C TYR A 255 -13.85 20.75 -6.62
N THR A 256 -15.11 20.71 -6.17
CA THR A 256 -15.73 19.46 -5.76
C THR A 256 -17.08 19.22 -6.42
N ASN A 257 -17.62 18.02 -6.26
CA ASN A 257 -18.96 17.66 -6.68
C ASN A 257 -20.06 18.03 -5.65
N ALA A 258 -19.76 18.91 -4.70
CA ALA A 258 -20.66 19.32 -3.63
C ALA A 258 -21.98 19.95 -4.12
N THR A 259 -21.91 20.65 -5.26
CA THR A 259 -23.05 21.33 -5.88
C THR A 259 -23.87 20.47 -6.83
N TRP A 260 -23.40 19.25 -7.15
CA TRP A 260 -24.07 18.38 -8.10
C TRP A 260 -25.36 17.83 -7.47
N LEU A 261 -26.40 17.80 -8.26
CA LEU A 261 -27.72 17.36 -7.83
C LEU A 261 -27.80 15.84 -7.78
N VAL A 262 -28.15 15.32 -6.61
CA VAL A 262 -28.36 13.88 -6.35
C VAL A 262 -29.86 13.60 -6.41
N ILE A 263 -30.27 12.63 -7.21
CA ILE A 263 -31.67 12.25 -7.43
C ILE A 263 -32.29 11.68 -6.15
N ASP A 264 -33.39 12.23 -5.71
CA ASP A 264 -34.19 11.78 -4.58
C ASP A 264 -35.45 11.06 -5.05
N GLN A 265 -35.32 9.79 -5.42
CA GLN A 265 -36.42 8.94 -5.90
C GLN A 265 -36.29 7.52 -5.32
N PRO A 266 -36.64 7.29 -4.04
CA PRO A 266 -36.49 5.97 -3.41
C PRO A 266 -37.18 4.86 -4.21
N GLY A 267 -36.45 3.72 -4.39
CA GLY A 267 -36.92 2.59 -5.17
C GLY A 267 -36.66 2.66 -6.68
N ALA A 268 -36.15 3.77 -7.18
CA ALA A 268 -35.70 3.90 -8.58
C ALA A 268 -34.24 3.39 -8.72
N SER A 269 -33.93 2.86 -9.92
CA SER A 269 -32.59 2.35 -10.25
C SER A 269 -31.48 3.40 -10.32
N ASP A 270 -31.85 4.66 -10.21
CA ASP A 270 -30.94 5.83 -10.21
C ASP A 270 -31.10 6.72 -8.96
N HIS A 271 -31.82 6.26 -7.95
CA HIS A 271 -31.88 6.94 -6.65
C HIS A 271 -30.48 7.11 -6.06
N GLY A 272 -30.16 8.34 -5.66
CA GLY A 272 -28.83 8.65 -5.11
C GLY A 272 -27.73 8.80 -6.17
N LEU A 273 -28.04 8.71 -7.48
CA LEU A 273 -27.09 9.04 -8.54
C LEU A 273 -27.18 10.53 -8.90
N PHE A 274 -26.17 11.06 -9.55
CA PHE A 274 -26.20 12.45 -10.02
C PHE A 274 -27.18 12.63 -11.19
N ALA A 275 -28.00 13.66 -11.10
CA ALA A 275 -28.80 14.12 -12.22
C ALA A 275 -27.90 14.71 -13.31
N ARG A 276 -28.18 14.34 -14.58
CA ARG A 276 -27.40 14.77 -15.74
C ARG A 276 -28.30 15.25 -16.86
N ASP A 277 -27.77 16.14 -17.70
CA ASP A 277 -28.43 16.50 -18.97
C ASP A 277 -28.27 15.41 -20.03
N ALA A 278 -28.78 15.67 -21.22
CA ALA A 278 -28.72 14.74 -22.34
C ALA A 278 -27.30 14.46 -22.85
N GLU A 279 -26.35 15.35 -22.61
CA GLU A 279 -24.95 15.26 -22.93
C GLU A 279 -24.15 14.58 -21.82
N GLY A 280 -24.78 14.17 -20.72
CA GLY A 280 -24.17 13.50 -19.58
C GLY A 280 -23.50 14.44 -18.57
N LYS A 281 -23.65 15.76 -18.70
CA LYS A 281 -23.11 16.73 -17.74
C LYS A 281 -23.93 16.74 -16.47
N PRO A 282 -23.30 16.79 -15.28
CA PRO A 282 -24.03 16.94 -14.02
C PRO A 282 -24.87 18.22 -14.01
N LEU A 283 -26.03 18.14 -13.37
CA LEU A 283 -26.90 19.29 -13.14
C LEU A 283 -26.60 19.91 -11.78
N ILE A 284 -26.76 21.24 -11.72
CA ILE A 284 -26.61 22.05 -10.50
C ILE A 284 -27.87 22.92 -10.31
N PHE A 285 -28.11 23.33 -9.08
CA PHE A 285 -29.13 24.34 -8.76
C PHE A 285 -28.48 25.72 -8.73
N GLU A 286 -28.95 26.60 -9.60
CA GLU A 286 -28.52 28.01 -9.63
C GLU A 286 -29.38 28.81 -8.64
N GLY A 287 -28.74 29.29 -7.55
CA GLY A 287 -29.48 29.83 -6.40
C GLY A 287 -30.07 31.24 -6.57
N VAL A 288 -29.66 31.97 -7.61
CA VAL A 288 -30.19 33.35 -7.84
C VAL A 288 -31.45 33.31 -8.70
N THR A 289 -31.44 32.54 -9.75
CA THR A 289 -32.56 32.38 -10.68
C THR A 289 -33.47 31.19 -10.32
N GLU A 290 -33.11 30.42 -9.30
CA GLU A 290 -33.83 29.23 -8.84
C GLU A 290 -34.09 28.21 -9.97
N ARG A 291 -33.06 27.97 -10.82
CA ARG A 291 -33.17 27.09 -11.98
C ARG A 291 -32.17 25.94 -11.90
N VAL A 292 -32.58 24.82 -12.43
CA VAL A 292 -31.67 23.69 -12.67
C VAL A 292 -30.96 23.90 -14.00
N VAL A 293 -29.63 23.91 -13.99
CA VAL A 293 -28.79 24.15 -15.17
C VAL A 293 -27.62 23.20 -15.21
N PRO A 294 -27.05 22.90 -16.40
CA PRO A 294 -25.84 22.09 -16.50
C PRO A 294 -24.62 22.73 -15.80
N LEU A 295 -23.78 21.92 -15.23
CA LEU A 295 -22.49 22.33 -14.69
C LEU A 295 -21.67 23.09 -15.74
N GLY A 296 -21.10 24.23 -15.35
CA GLY A 296 -20.30 25.09 -16.25
C GLY A 296 -21.14 26.11 -17.05
N THR A 297 -22.45 26.23 -16.75
CA THR A 297 -23.28 27.32 -17.30
C THR A 297 -22.70 28.67 -16.90
N GLN A 298 -22.42 29.51 -17.88
CA GLN A 298 -21.79 30.81 -17.68
C GLN A 298 -22.61 31.70 -16.74
N GLY A 299 -21.97 32.23 -15.70
CA GLY A 299 -22.60 33.13 -14.74
C GLY A 299 -23.44 32.44 -13.68
N ALA A 300 -23.67 31.14 -13.75
CA ALA A 300 -24.43 30.40 -12.75
C ALA A 300 -23.72 30.37 -11.39
N ARG A 301 -24.46 30.64 -10.32
CA ARG A 301 -24.00 30.53 -8.93
C ARG A 301 -24.63 29.30 -8.28
N ALA A 302 -23.85 28.22 -8.23
CA ALA A 302 -24.33 26.94 -7.72
C ALA A 302 -24.64 27.02 -6.22
N ALA A 303 -25.80 26.53 -5.81
CA ALA A 303 -26.20 26.42 -4.41
C ALA A 303 -25.69 25.10 -3.80
N LEU A 304 -25.43 25.15 -2.49
CA LEU A 304 -25.02 23.97 -1.69
C LEU A 304 -26.20 23.32 -0.97
N SER A 305 -27.39 23.93 -1.02
CA SER A 305 -28.59 23.43 -0.37
C SER A 305 -29.84 23.75 -1.19
N GLY A 306 -30.90 23.00 -0.95
CA GLY A 306 -32.20 23.12 -1.62
C GLY A 306 -32.69 21.76 -2.12
N ARG A 307 -33.99 21.53 -2.05
CA ARG A 307 -34.65 20.39 -2.70
C ARG A 307 -35.39 20.91 -3.92
N VAL A 308 -34.94 20.52 -5.10
CA VAL A 308 -35.38 21.10 -6.36
C VAL A 308 -36.08 20.06 -7.24
N GLU A 309 -37.03 20.51 -8.03
CA GLU A 309 -37.66 19.67 -9.04
C GLU A 309 -36.83 19.70 -10.32
N LEU A 310 -36.53 18.53 -10.84
CA LEU A 310 -35.83 18.33 -12.10
C LEU A 310 -36.79 18.53 -13.30
N PRO A 311 -36.28 18.76 -14.51
CA PRO A 311 -37.11 18.91 -15.70
C PRO A 311 -38.05 17.73 -16.01
N ASP A 312 -37.77 16.56 -15.47
CA ASP A 312 -38.56 15.32 -15.61
C ASP A 312 -39.57 15.11 -14.46
N GLY A 313 -39.72 16.09 -13.56
CA GLY A 313 -40.64 16.04 -12.42
C GLY A 313 -40.14 15.31 -11.18
N ARG A 314 -38.94 14.75 -11.21
CA ARG A 314 -38.29 14.15 -10.03
C ARG A 314 -37.68 15.23 -9.14
N PHE A 315 -37.37 14.87 -7.90
CA PHE A 315 -36.65 15.75 -6.99
C PHE A 315 -35.16 15.41 -6.89
N ALA A 316 -34.36 16.43 -6.62
CA ALA A 316 -32.92 16.26 -6.37
C ALA A 316 -32.43 17.26 -5.32
N THR A 317 -31.31 16.93 -4.70
CA THR A 317 -30.68 17.70 -3.62
C THR A 317 -29.20 17.85 -3.89
N PRO A 318 -28.56 19.01 -3.68
CA PRO A 318 -27.08 19.13 -3.79
C PRO A 318 -26.38 18.16 -2.86
N ALA A 319 -25.29 17.53 -3.35
CA ALA A 319 -24.54 16.53 -2.58
C ALA A 319 -24.03 17.07 -1.23
N PHE A 320 -23.69 18.35 -1.15
CA PHE A 320 -23.26 18.99 0.10
C PHE A 320 -24.36 19.00 1.17
N GLN A 321 -25.61 19.20 0.80
CA GLN A 321 -26.70 19.16 1.77
C GLN A 321 -26.81 17.77 2.41
N LEU A 322 -26.73 16.71 1.59
CA LEU A 322 -26.75 15.33 2.09
C LEU A 322 -25.56 15.06 3.05
N LEU A 323 -24.40 15.62 2.72
CA LEU A 323 -23.23 15.58 3.57
C LEU A 323 -23.47 16.30 4.91
N ALA A 324 -24.00 17.52 4.88
CA ALA A 324 -24.25 18.31 6.07
C ALA A 324 -25.32 17.66 6.97
N GLU A 325 -26.41 17.18 6.39
CA GLU A 325 -27.45 16.45 7.12
C GLU A 325 -26.90 15.22 7.81
N LYS A 326 -26.05 14.45 7.10
CA LYS A 326 -25.44 13.26 7.64
C LYS A 326 -24.50 13.53 8.81
N TYR A 327 -23.59 14.48 8.67
CA TYR A 327 -22.56 14.68 9.68
C TYR A 327 -22.95 15.65 10.79
N LEU A 328 -24.02 16.40 10.66
CA LEU A 328 -24.62 17.15 11.78
C LEU A 328 -25.51 16.26 12.67
N ASP A 329 -25.72 14.98 12.30
CA ASP A 329 -26.42 14.01 13.15
C ASP A 329 -25.70 13.90 14.50
N PRO A 330 -26.41 13.97 15.64
CA PRO A 330 -25.84 13.88 16.99
C PRO A 330 -25.01 12.62 17.25
N LYS A 331 -25.17 11.54 16.49
CA LYS A 331 -24.33 10.33 16.62
C LYS A 331 -22.86 10.57 16.33
N TYR A 332 -22.51 11.64 15.61
CA TYR A 332 -21.13 12.05 15.37
C TYR A 332 -20.64 13.14 16.34
N ALA A 333 -21.48 13.61 17.27
CA ALA A 333 -21.05 14.57 18.28
C ALA A 333 -19.96 13.95 19.18
N PRO A 334 -18.99 14.74 19.69
CA PRO A 334 -17.92 14.26 20.57
C PRO A 334 -18.40 13.41 21.72
N GLU A 335 -19.55 13.75 22.31
CA GLU A 335 -20.17 12.99 23.41
C GLU A 335 -20.59 11.59 23.02
N ALA A 336 -21.08 11.42 21.81
CA ALA A 336 -21.52 10.11 21.31
C ALA A 336 -20.34 9.20 20.95
N VAL A 337 -19.22 9.79 20.48
CA VAL A 337 -18.09 8.99 19.95
C VAL A 337 -16.97 8.77 20.95
N SER A 338 -16.89 9.59 22.03
CA SER A 338 -15.80 9.51 23.03
C SER A 338 -15.63 8.13 23.63
N GLY A 339 -16.73 7.46 23.99
CA GLY A 339 -16.72 6.13 24.59
C GLY A 339 -16.16 5.05 23.66
N GLU A 340 -16.45 5.14 22.34
CA GLU A 340 -15.96 4.16 21.35
C GLU A 340 -14.52 4.43 20.95
N THR A 341 -14.14 5.69 20.77
CA THR A 341 -12.75 6.08 20.40
C THR A 341 -11.76 6.00 21.55
N GLY A 342 -12.24 6.10 22.77
CA GLY A 342 -11.40 6.25 23.96
C GLY A 342 -10.75 7.64 24.08
N VAL A 343 -11.20 8.62 23.29
CA VAL A 343 -10.69 10.00 23.29
C VAL A 343 -11.68 10.90 24.00
N ALA A 344 -11.22 11.71 24.96
CA ALA A 344 -12.06 12.58 25.74
C ALA A 344 -12.73 13.68 24.87
N VAL A 345 -13.94 14.08 25.24
CA VAL A 345 -14.76 15.06 24.50
C VAL A 345 -14.03 16.38 24.28
N ASP A 346 -13.36 16.89 25.31
CA ASP A 346 -12.60 18.15 25.25
C ASP A 346 -11.38 18.05 24.31
N VAL A 347 -10.75 16.87 24.22
CA VAL A 347 -9.65 16.63 23.28
C VAL A 347 -10.16 16.63 21.83
N ILE A 348 -11.31 16.02 21.56
CA ILE A 348 -11.92 16.02 20.22
C ILE A 348 -12.28 17.46 19.80
N ARG A 349 -12.95 18.21 20.69
CA ARG A 349 -13.30 19.62 20.43
C ARG A 349 -12.08 20.51 20.31
N GLY A 350 -11.06 20.29 21.14
CA GLY A 350 -9.80 21.01 21.07
C GLY A 350 -9.09 20.82 19.75
N LEU A 351 -9.04 19.59 19.24
CA LEU A 351 -8.45 19.28 17.93
C LEU A 351 -9.23 19.95 16.79
N ALA A 352 -10.57 19.88 16.80
CA ALA A 352 -11.40 20.53 15.79
C ALA A 352 -11.25 22.07 15.81
N ALA A 353 -11.26 22.68 17.00
CA ALA A 353 -11.06 24.11 17.16
C ALA A 353 -9.67 24.57 16.71
N GLU A 354 -8.64 23.79 16.98
CA GLU A 354 -7.28 24.09 16.54
C GLU A 354 -7.13 24.01 15.03
N ILE A 355 -7.68 22.94 14.40
CA ILE A 355 -7.72 22.81 12.94
C ILE A 355 -8.42 24.03 12.33
N ALA A 356 -9.59 24.41 12.84
CA ALA A 356 -10.34 25.56 12.35
C ALA A 356 -9.52 26.86 12.49
N ARG A 357 -8.94 27.12 13.66
CA ARG A 357 -8.14 28.30 13.94
C ARG A 357 -6.97 28.41 12.97
N VAL A 358 -6.18 27.35 12.84
CA VAL A 358 -5.00 27.39 11.99
C VAL A 358 -5.36 27.49 10.50
N ALA A 359 -6.40 26.77 10.06
CA ALA A 359 -6.83 26.82 8.65
C ALA A 359 -7.35 28.18 8.23
N PHE A 360 -8.12 28.88 9.09
CA PHE A 360 -8.86 30.09 8.70
C PHE A 360 -8.28 31.37 9.29
N ASP A 361 -7.87 31.36 10.56
CA ASP A 361 -7.38 32.57 11.22
C ASP A 361 -5.87 32.78 10.97
N GLU A 362 -5.13 31.74 10.57
CA GLU A 362 -3.72 31.78 10.20
C GLU A 362 -3.47 31.46 8.71
N ALA A 363 -4.49 31.61 7.86
CA ALA A 363 -4.38 31.40 6.43
C ALA A 363 -3.20 32.14 5.80
N ILE A 364 -2.63 31.56 4.76
CA ILE A 364 -1.48 32.09 4.01
C ILE A 364 -1.99 32.66 2.69
N PHE A 365 -1.50 33.83 2.30
CA PHE A 365 -1.67 34.33 0.94
C PHE A 365 -0.32 34.47 0.28
N LEU A 366 -0.15 33.79 -0.87
CA LEU A 366 1.03 33.98 -1.74
C LEU A 366 0.60 34.86 -2.91
N ASP A 367 1.17 36.05 -2.99
CA ASP A 367 0.98 37.01 -4.08
C ASP A 367 1.67 36.50 -5.35
N GLN A 368 1.00 35.55 -5.99
CA GLN A 368 1.47 34.88 -7.20
C GLN A 368 0.27 34.60 -8.11
N PRO A 369 0.03 35.44 -9.11
CA PRO A 369 -1.11 35.28 -10.02
C PRO A 369 -1.07 33.97 -10.80
N TRP A 370 -2.23 33.33 -10.95
CA TRP A 370 -2.38 32.11 -11.71
C TRP A 370 -3.74 32.07 -12.45
N THR A 371 -3.89 31.16 -13.38
CA THR A 371 -5.13 30.97 -14.16
C THR A 371 -5.62 29.55 -13.97
N ASP A 372 -6.93 29.39 -13.69
CA ASP A 372 -7.53 28.06 -13.58
C ASP A 372 -7.94 27.48 -14.95
N MET A 373 -8.37 26.23 -14.96
CA MET A 373 -8.80 25.51 -16.16
C MET A 373 -10.11 26.05 -16.77
N HIS A 374 -10.81 26.91 -16.07
CA HIS A 374 -12.01 27.60 -16.57
C HIS A 374 -11.70 28.97 -17.15
N GLY A 375 -10.41 29.37 -17.15
CA GLY A 375 -9.96 30.68 -17.66
C GLY A 375 -10.06 31.82 -16.66
N ASN A 376 -10.44 31.56 -15.40
CA ASN A 376 -10.47 32.59 -14.37
C ASN A 376 -9.07 32.92 -13.89
N ARG A 377 -8.76 34.23 -13.81
CA ARG A 377 -7.51 34.72 -13.24
C ARG A 377 -7.67 34.93 -11.73
N HIS A 378 -6.71 34.47 -10.98
CA HIS A 378 -6.59 34.62 -9.54
C HIS A 378 -5.37 35.47 -9.21
N ASP A 379 -5.48 36.38 -8.24
CA ASP A 379 -4.38 37.29 -7.85
C ASP A 379 -3.30 36.58 -7.05
N GLY A 380 -3.62 35.45 -6.41
CA GLY A 380 -2.68 34.67 -5.63
C GLY A 380 -3.24 33.34 -5.16
N PHE A 381 -2.40 32.60 -4.43
CA PHE A 381 -2.79 31.32 -3.81
C PHE A 381 -3.18 31.52 -2.36
N VAL A 382 -4.39 31.12 -1.99
CA VAL A 382 -4.84 31.04 -0.60
C VAL A 382 -4.40 29.70 -0.01
N GLY A 383 -3.62 29.76 1.04
CA GLY A 383 -3.10 28.59 1.74
C GLY A 383 -3.82 28.33 3.05
N ARG A 384 -4.05 27.05 3.36
CA ARG A 384 -4.61 26.55 4.62
C ARG A 384 -3.52 25.71 5.31
N PRO A 385 -2.75 26.29 6.28
CA PRO A 385 -1.51 25.66 6.76
C PRO A 385 -1.76 24.54 7.77
N VAL A 386 -2.74 23.69 7.49
CA VAL A 386 -3.03 22.45 8.19
C VAL A 386 -2.77 21.29 7.25
N SER A 387 -1.88 20.39 7.64
CA SER A 387 -1.58 19.24 6.84
C SER A 387 -1.75 17.96 7.64
N PHE A 388 -2.13 16.91 6.94
CA PHE A 388 -2.35 15.58 7.51
C PHE A 388 -1.45 14.57 6.85
N HIS A 389 -1.17 13.50 7.57
CA HIS A 389 -0.56 12.32 6.98
C HIS A 389 -1.06 11.07 7.68
N ALA A 390 -1.20 10.02 6.92
CA ALA A 390 -1.64 8.72 7.42
C ALA A 390 -1.07 7.58 6.57
N MET A 391 -1.02 6.39 7.14
CA MET A 391 -0.61 5.18 6.44
C MET A 391 -1.35 3.95 7.00
N ARG A 392 -0.65 2.84 7.16
CA ARG A 392 -1.23 1.54 7.52
C ARG A 392 -2.00 1.53 8.82
N GLY A 393 -1.63 2.36 9.78
CA GLY A 393 -2.31 2.39 11.07
C GLY A 393 -3.82 2.59 10.97
N ILE A 394 -4.28 3.38 10.01
CA ILE A 394 -5.71 3.59 9.77
C ILE A 394 -6.27 2.76 8.60
N SER A 395 -5.42 2.32 7.69
CA SER A 395 -5.87 1.63 6.48
C SER A 395 -5.90 0.11 6.60
N ALA A 396 -5.16 -0.49 7.53
CA ALA A 396 -5.09 -1.94 7.69
C ALA A 396 -6.19 -2.49 8.62
N HIS A 397 -7.37 -1.90 8.54
CA HIS A 397 -8.62 -2.30 9.16
C HIS A 397 -9.66 -2.64 8.10
N SER A 398 -10.66 -3.42 8.43
CA SER A 398 -11.78 -3.71 7.53
C SER A 398 -12.65 -2.50 7.20
N ASN A 399 -12.53 -1.39 7.95
CA ASN A 399 -13.15 -0.10 7.68
C ASN A 399 -12.16 0.96 7.13
N GLY A 400 -10.97 0.52 6.72
CA GLY A 400 -9.87 1.41 6.39
C GLY A 400 -10.11 2.29 5.15
N PHE A 401 -10.84 1.79 4.16
CA PHE A 401 -11.18 2.59 2.97
C PHE A 401 -12.06 3.80 3.32
N GLN A 402 -13.12 3.59 4.11
CA GLN A 402 -14.01 4.66 4.53
C GLN A 402 -13.30 5.64 5.50
N THR A 403 -12.42 5.13 6.36
CA THR A 403 -11.58 5.96 7.25
C THR A 403 -10.65 6.87 6.44
N ALA A 404 -9.97 6.35 5.43
CA ALA A 404 -9.10 7.14 4.57
C ALA A 404 -9.89 8.20 3.77
N ARG A 405 -11.09 7.85 3.26
CA ARG A 405 -11.99 8.81 2.61
C ARG A 405 -12.44 9.93 3.56
N ALA A 406 -12.75 9.59 4.82
CA ALA A 406 -13.12 10.59 5.83
C ALA A 406 -11.98 11.59 6.07
N LEU A 407 -10.71 11.13 6.10
CA LEU A 407 -9.56 12.00 6.25
C LEU A 407 -9.35 12.92 5.03
N HIS A 408 -9.53 12.40 3.82
CA HIS A 408 -9.50 13.23 2.62
C HIS A 408 -10.67 14.25 2.59
N LEU A 409 -11.88 13.83 3.01
CA LEU A 409 -13.01 14.72 3.14
C LEU A 409 -12.72 15.89 4.10
N LEU A 410 -12.14 15.61 5.27
CA LEU A 410 -11.73 16.65 6.23
C LEU A 410 -10.82 17.69 5.59
N GLN A 411 -9.80 17.25 4.84
CA GLN A 411 -8.89 18.16 4.13
C GLN A 411 -9.58 19.00 3.07
N VAL A 412 -10.50 18.40 2.31
CA VAL A 412 -11.27 19.12 1.28
C VAL A 412 -12.18 20.16 1.91
N LEU A 413 -12.86 19.84 3.02
CA LEU A 413 -13.77 20.77 3.70
C LEU A 413 -13.06 22.02 4.20
N ILE A 414 -11.81 21.92 4.62
CA ILE A 414 -11.01 23.08 5.04
C ILE A 414 -10.20 23.70 3.91
N GLY A 415 -10.29 23.20 2.67
CA GLY A 415 -9.55 23.73 1.52
C GLY A 415 -8.04 23.48 1.53
N ALA A 416 -7.58 22.42 2.22
CA ALA A 416 -6.15 22.17 2.48
C ALA A 416 -5.46 21.28 1.41
N ILE A 417 -6.13 20.93 0.32
CA ILE A 417 -5.53 20.10 -0.74
C ILE A 417 -4.80 20.96 -1.77
N ASP A 418 -3.53 20.68 -1.93
CA ASP A 418 -2.59 21.28 -2.89
C ASP A 418 -2.50 22.79 -2.83
N CYS A 419 -2.63 23.34 -1.63
CA CYS A 419 -2.48 24.75 -1.32
C CYS A 419 -1.20 25.02 -0.51
N PRO A 420 -0.73 26.26 -0.40
CA PRO A 420 0.36 26.62 0.48
C PRO A 420 0.08 26.21 1.94
N GLY A 421 1.00 25.46 2.54
CA GLY A 421 0.88 24.95 3.92
C GLY A 421 0.03 23.70 4.11
N GLY A 422 -0.71 23.25 3.08
CA GLY A 422 -1.55 22.06 3.11
C GLY A 422 -0.85 20.80 2.61
N PHE A 423 -1.65 19.81 2.21
CA PHE A 423 -1.19 18.64 1.49
C PHE A 423 -0.80 19.04 0.05
N ARG A 424 0.33 18.53 -0.44
CA ARG A 424 0.85 18.86 -1.76
C ARG A 424 0.92 17.63 -2.64
N PHE A 425 0.38 17.70 -3.87
CA PHE A 425 0.54 16.64 -4.86
C PHE A 425 1.97 16.61 -5.41
N GLU A 426 2.52 15.40 -5.54
CA GLU A 426 3.74 15.13 -6.29
C GLU A 426 3.41 14.74 -7.74
N PRO A 427 4.16 15.22 -8.76
CA PRO A 427 3.94 14.74 -10.12
C PRO A 427 4.11 13.22 -10.22
N PRO A 428 3.32 12.52 -11.03
CA PRO A 428 2.33 12.96 -12.03
C PRO A 428 0.89 13.10 -11.50
N TYR A 429 0.70 13.38 -10.24
CA TYR A 429 -0.62 13.54 -9.62
C TYR A 429 -1.10 15.01 -9.64
N PRO A 430 -2.42 15.28 -9.47
CA PRO A 430 -3.51 14.33 -9.30
C PRO A 430 -3.94 13.66 -10.61
N LYS A 431 -4.63 12.51 -10.49
CA LYS A 431 -5.21 11.78 -11.62
C LYS A 431 -6.73 11.93 -11.65
N PRO A 432 -7.35 11.94 -12.84
CA PRO A 432 -8.80 11.98 -12.96
C PRO A 432 -9.47 10.81 -12.27
N ILE A 433 -10.53 11.07 -11.52
CA ILE A 433 -11.23 10.07 -10.72
C ILE A 433 -12.10 9.15 -11.60
N GLU A 434 -12.69 9.72 -12.64
CA GLU A 434 -13.65 9.03 -13.51
C GLU A 434 -13.00 8.18 -14.63
N ALA A 435 -11.71 8.28 -14.83
CA ALA A 435 -11.01 7.72 -15.97
C ALA A 435 -10.22 6.42 -15.70
N HIS A 436 -10.55 5.71 -14.62
CA HIS A 436 -9.87 4.44 -14.30
C HIS A 436 -10.65 3.26 -14.89
N PRO A 437 -10.20 2.68 -16.02
CA PRO A 437 -10.86 1.52 -16.60
C PRO A 437 -10.71 0.29 -15.69
N THR A 438 -11.63 -0.66 -15.83
CA THR A 438 -11.54 -1.97 -15.19
C THR A 438 -10.29 -2.71 -15.66
N PRO A 439 -9.49 -3.31 -14.77
CA PRO A 439 -8.32 -4.08 -15.16
C PRO A 439 -8.71 -5.30 -16.01
N HIS A 440 -7.78 -5.74 -16.87
CA HIS A 440 -7.88 -6.98 -17.63
C HIS A 440 -9.03 -7.07 -18.64
N GLY A 441 -9.83 -6.02 -18.83
CA GLY A 441 -11.00 -6.05 -19.70
C GLY A 441 -12.15 -6.88 -19.11
N ARG A 442 -12.84 -7.65 -19.95
CA ARG A 442 -13.99 -8.47 -19.56
C ARG A 442 -13.64 -9.95 -19.40
N ALA A 443 -14.28 -10.63 -18.46
CA ALA A 443 -14.04 -12.04 -18.15
C ALA A 443 -14.24 -12.98 -19.36
N GLU A 444 -15.17 -12.70 -20.23
CA GLU A 444 -15.43 -13.51 -21.45
C GLU A 444 -14.31 -13.43 -22.51
N HIS A 445 -13.40 -12.49 -22.39
CA HIS A 445 -12.29 -12.33 -23.32
C HIS A 445 -11.05 -13.16 -22.91
N PHE A 446 -11.06 -13.82 -21.78
CA PHE A 446 -9.96 -14.67 -21.32
C PHE A 446 -9.90 -15.95 -22.16
N GLY A 447 -8.72 -16.40 -22.53
CA GLY A 447 -8.57 -17.60 -23.31
C GLY A 447 -7.14 -18.04 -23.53
N SER A 448 -6.99 -19.29 -23.98
CA SER A 448 -5.73 -19.94 -24.31
C SER A 448 -4.85 -19.08 -25.22
N ASN A 449 -3.60 -18.91 -24.82
CA ASN A 449 -2.56 -18.19 -25.56
C ASN A 449 -2.90 -16.73 -25.95
N LYS A 450 -3.90 -16.12 -25.31
CA LYS A 450 -4.31 -14.73 -25.58
C LYS A 450 -3.84 -13.78 -24.48
N PRO A 451 -3.30 -12.61 -24.82
CA PRO A 451 -3.12 -11.53 -23.87
C PRO A 451 -4.47 -11.04 -23.34
N LEU A 452 -4.45 -10.44 -22.15
CA LEU A 452 -5.62 -9.73 -21.64
C LEU A 452 -5.77 -8.38 -22.34
N SER A 453 -7.00 -7.97 -22.60
CA SER A 453 -7.35 -6.62 -23.00
C SER A 453 -7.46 -5.72 -21.74
N GLY A 454 -7.10 -4.45 -21.86
CA GLY A 454 -7.19 -3.49 -20.77
C GLY A 454 -5.94 -3.48 -19.88
N PRO A 455 -5.87 -2.51 -18.96
CA PRO A 455 -4.73 -2.31 -18.08
C PRO A 455 -4.66 -3.38 -17.00
N HIS A 456 -3.50 -3.55 -16.39
CA HIS A 456 -3.29 -4.42 -15.23
C HIS A 456 -3.73 -3.80 -13.90
N LEU A 457 -4.00 -2.50 -13.87
CA LEU A 457 -4.53 -1.76 -12.72
C LEU A 457 -5.69 -0.86 -13.16
N GLY A 458 -6.71 -0.72 -12.29
CA GLY A 458 -7.84 0.16 -12.52
C GLY A 458 -8.92 -0.03 -11.47
N PHE A 459 -10.07 0.59 -11.67
CA PHE A 459 -11.20 0.48 -10.77
C PHE A 459 -12.50 0.39 -11.58
N PRO A 460 -13.48 -0.45 -11.18
CA PRO A 460 -14.79 -0.46 -11.79
C PRO A 460 -15.52 0.86 -11.49
N ARG A 461 -16.32 1.34 -12.42
CA ARG A 461 -17.18 2.53 -12.24
C ARG A 461 -18.51 2.19 -11.58
N GLY A 462 -18.82 0.90 -11.53
CA GLY A 462 -20.01 0.34 -10.95
C GLY A 462 -20.03 -1.18 -11.09
N PRO A 463 -21.11 -1.84 -10.62
CA PRO A 463 -21.24 -3.29 -10.68
C PRO A 463 -21.13 -3.87 -12.11
N GLU A 464 -21.50 -3.08 -13.11
CA GLU A 464 -21.44 -3.40 -14.54
C GLU A 464 -20.03 -3.64 -15.09
N ASP A 465 -19.01 -3.14 -14.39
CA ASP A 465 -17.60 -3.23 -14.80
C ASP A 465 -16.83 -4.32 -14.02
N MET A 466 -17.48 -5.14 -13.21
CA MET A 466 -16.80 -6.20 -12.46
C MET A 466 -16.29 -7.34 -13.35
N LEU A 467 -15.24 -8.02 -12.89
CA LEU A 467 -14.69 -9.23 -13.52
C LEU A 467 -15.40 -10.49 -12.98
N ILE A 468 -16.64 -10.67 -13.36
CA ILE A 468 -17.45 -11.84 -13.05
C ILE A 468 -17.94 -12.50 -14.35
N ASP A 469 -18.20 -13.80 -14.31
CA ASP A 469 -18.82 -14.50 -15.44
C ASP A 469 -20.35 -14.28 -15.48
N ALA A 470 -21.02 -14.91 -16.44
CA ALA A 470 -22.47 -14.78 -16.61
C ALA A 470 -23.28 -15.30 -15.42
N GLU A 471 -22.72 -16.23 -14.64
CA GLU A 471 -23.29 -16.77 -13.41
C GLU A 471 -22.92 -15.95 -12.17
N GLY A 472 -22.18 -14.85 -12.32
CA GLY A 472 -21.74 -13.96 -11.24
C GLY A 472 -20.54 -14.48 -10.46
N ARG A 473 -19.85 -15.54 -10.92
CA ARG A 473 -18.67 -16.09 -10.26
C ARG A 473 -17.43 -15.23 -10.57
N PRO A 474 -16.54 -15.02 -9.56
CA PRO A 474 -15.31 -14.27 -9.76
C PRO A 474 -14.41 -14.90 -10.84
N ALA A 475 -13.88 -14.06 -11.73
CA ALA A 475 -12.93 -14.49 -12.75
C ALA A 475 -11.49 -14.64 -12.22
N ARG A 476 -11.19 -14.09 -11.04
CA ARG A 476 -9.87 -14.14 -10.40
C ARG A 476 -9.86 -15.09 -9.23
N ILE A 477 -8.71 -15.72 -9.01
CA ILE A 477 -8.51 -16.65 -7.88
C ILE A 477 -8.63 -15.95 -6.51
N ASP A 478 -8.24 -14.69 -6.42
CA ASP A 478 -8.32 -13.88 -5.21
C ASP A 478 -9.67 -13.19 -5.02
N LYS A 479 -10.61 -13.38 -5.95
CA LYS A 479 -11.94 -12.77 -6.00
C LYS A 479 -11.95 -11.23 -6.06
N ALA A 480 -10.82 -10.62 -6.48
CA ALA A 480 -10.77 -9.19 -6.75
C ALA A 480 -11.67 -8.80 -7.91
N PHE A 481 -12.15 -7.56 -7.91
CA PHE A 481 -13.06 -7.01 -8.92
C PHE A 481 -14.37 -7.81 -9.06
N SER A 482 -14.85 -8.36 -7.94
CA SER A 482 -16.13 -9.05 -7.83
C SER A 482 -16.93 -8.47 -6.65
N TRP A 483 -18.04 -9.08 -6.32
CA TRP A 483 -18.87 -8.71 -5.16
C TRP A 483 -18.14 -8.82 -3.82
N ASP A 484 -17.03 -9.60 -3.76
CA ASP A 484 -16.21 -9.75 -2.56
C ASP A 484 -15.34 -8.51 -2.28
N ALA A 485 -14.75 -7.89 -3.33
CA ALA A 485 -13.90 -6.72 -3.22
C ALA A 485 -13.80 -6.00 -4.59
N PRO A 486 -14.78 -5.15 -4.96
CA PRO A 486 -14.86 -4.59 -6.31
C PRO A 486 -13.77 -3.58 -6.65
N PHE A 487 -13.20 -2.88 -5.68
CA PHE A 487 -12.17 -1.85 -5.91
C PHE A 487 -10.75 -2.33 -5.56
N SER A 488 -10.48 -3.62 -5.70
CA SER A 488 -9.22 -4.24 -5.31
C SER A 488 -8.14 -4.11 -6.38
N ALA A 489 -7.56 -2.92 -6.54
CA ALA A 489 -6.56 -2.63 -7.57
C ALA A 489 -5.30 -3.51 -7.49
N HIS A 490 -4.92 -4.01 -6.32
CA HIS A 490 -3.72 -4.82 -6.13
C HIS A 490 -4.01 -6.31 -5.87
N GLY A 491 -5.27 -6.73 -5.91
CA GLY A 491 -5.71 -8.07 -5.58
C GLY A 491 -5.74 -8.37 -4.06
N LEU A 492 -6.42 -9.45 -3.69
CA LEU A 492 -6.46 -9.96 -2.31
C LEU A 492 -5.34 -10.98 -2.12
N MET A 493 -4.11 -10.54 -2.05
CA MET A 493 -2.93 -11.39 -2.01
C MET A 493 -2.97 -12.41 -0.87
N HIS A 494 -3.57 -12.06 0.29
CA HIS A 494 -3.74 -12.97 1.43
C HIS A 494 -4.69 -14.14 1.15
N MET A 495 -5.60 -14.01 0.16
CA MET A 495 -6.56 -15.05 -0.21
C MET A 495 -6.06 -16.01 -1.29
N VAL A 496 -4.97 -15.68 -2.02
CA VAL A 496 -4.54 -16.45 -3.19
C VAL A 496 -4.24 -17.91 -2.85
N ILE A 497 -3.46 -18.17 -1.80
CA ILE A 497 -3.09 -19.55 -1.42
C ILE A 497 -4.29 -20.30 -0.85
N ALA A 498 -5.10 -19.67 0.00
CA ALA A 498 -6.29 -20.30 0.57
C ALA A 498 -7.30 -20.69 -0.51
N ASN A 499 -7.57 -19.78 -1.45
CA ASN A 499 -8.49 -20.06 -2.55
C ASN A 499 -7.93 -21.09 -3.55
N ALA A 500 -6.63 -21.02 -3.86
CA ALA A 500 -5.98 -22.01 -4.71
C ALA A 500 -6.02 -23.42 -4.11
N HIS A 501 -5.77 -23.54 -2.80
CA HIS A 501 -5.87 -24.80 -2.06
C HIS A 501 -7.30 -25.34 -2.03
N ALA A 502 -8.28 -24.48 -1.79
CA ALA A 502 -9.69 -24.83 -1.79
C ALA A 502 -10.27 -25.13 -3.20
N GLY A 503 -9.61 -24.64 -4.26
CA GLY A 503 -10.13 -24.70 -5.62
C GLY A 503 -11.31 -23.75 -5.87
N ASP A 504 -11.42 -22.65 -5.12
CA ASP A 504 -12.50 -21.68 -5.16
C ASP A 504 -11.98 -20.28 -5.61
N PRO A 505 -12.47 -19.74 -6.71
CA PRO A 505 -13.54 -20.21 -7.61
C PRO A 505 -13.10 -21.32 -8.59
N TYR A 506 -11.83 -21.64 -8.65
CA TYR A 506 -11.28 -22.74 -9.47
C TYR A 506 -9.88 -23.13 -8.96
N PRO A 507 -9.39 -24.36 -9.22
CA PRO A 507 -8.05 -24.75 -8.86
C PRO A 507 -7.02 -24.06 -9.75
N VAL A 508 -5.82 -23.76 -9.21
CA VAL A 508 -4.66 -23.28 -9.97
C VAL A 508 -3.66 -24.42 -10.21
N ASP A 509 -2.92 -24.35 -11.32
CA ASP A 509 -1.90 -25.33 -11.66
C ASP A 509 -0.49 -24.85 -11.27
N LEU A 510 -0.29 -23.54 -11.21
CA LEU A 510 1.00 -22.93 -10.97
C LEU A 510 0.89 -21.64 -10.15
N LEU A 511 1.67 -21.58 -9.05
CA LEU A 511 1.97 -20.33 -8.37
C LEU A 511 3.34 -19.83 -8.85
N PHE A 512 3.41 -18.60 -9.31
CA PHE A 512 4.66 -17.91 -9.59
C PHE A 512 4.81 -16.74 -8.62
N LEU A 513 5.79 -16.80 -7.76
CA LEU A 513 5.99 -15.85 -6.66
C LEU A 513 7.32 -15.14 -6.81
N TYR A 514 7.31 -13.84 -6.58
CA TYR A 514 8.51 -13.02 -6.52
C TYR A 514 8.57 -12.24 -5.21
N MET A 515 9.64 -12.44 -4.44
CA MET A 515 9.90 -11.73 -3.16
C MET A 515 8.72 -11.75 -2.17
N ALA A 516 7.89 -12.79 -2.22
CA ALA A 516 6.71 -12.94 -1.39
C ALA A 516 6.90 -14.12 -0.43
N ASN A 517 7.40 -13.86 0.78
CA ASN A 517 7.66 -14.90 1.78
C ASN A 517 6.35 -15.33 2.46
N MET A 518 5.49 -16.03 1.71
CA MET A 518 4.16 -16.46 2.15
C MET A 518 4.21 -17.50 3.28
N ALA A 519 5.29 -18.23 3.40
CA ALA A 519 5.50 -19.18 4.48
C ALA A 519 6.00 -18.51 5.79
N TRP A 520 5.98 -17.20 5.87
CA TRP A 520 6.36 -16.45 7.08
C TRP A 520 5.45 -15.24 7.27
N ASN A 521 5.93 -14.01 7.00
CA ASN A 521 5.20 -12.78 7.34
C ASN A 521 4.37 -12.20 6.19
N SER A 522 4.38 -12.79 5.00
CA SER A 522 3.55 -12.37 3.88
C SER A 522 2.23 -13.16 3.81
N SER A 523 1.74 -13.63 4.95
CA SER A 523 0.45 -14.33 5.09
C SER A 523 -0.22 -13.91 6.40
N MET A 524 -1.53 -13.88 6.43
CA MET A 524 -2.31 -13.62 7.65
C MET A 524 -2.35 -14.85 8.57
N ASN A 525 -2.24 -16.04 8.02
CA ASN A 525 -2.35 -17.32 8.71
C ASN A 525 -1.11 -18.16 8.39
N THR A 526 0.03 -17.79 8.96
CA THR A 526 1.32 -18.41 8.60
C THR A 526 1.30 -19.93 8.73
N GLY A 527 0.81 -20.48 9.84
CA GLY A 527 0.71 -21.93 10.05
C GLY A 527 -0.24 -22.60 9.09
N GLY A 528 -1.38 -21.97 8.79
CA GLY A 528 -2.36 -22.48 7.81
C GLY A 528 -1.79 -22.51 6.40
N VAL A 529 -1.14 -21.42 5.99
CA VAL A 529 -0.49 -21.33 4.67
C VAL A 529 0.56 -22.42 4.48
N ILE A 530 1.39 -22.67 5.49
CA ILE A 530 2.37 -23.76 5.42
C ILE A 530 1.70 -25.09 5.16
N ARG A 531 0.64 -25.42 5.93
CA ARG A 531 -0.11 -26.67 5.73
C ARG A 531 -0.73 -26.75 4.33
N MET A 532 -1.32 -25.65 3.83
CA MET A 532 -1.90 -25.61 2.47
C MET A 532 -0.86 -25.86 1.38
N LEU A 533 0.37 -25.36 1.56
CA LEU A 533 1.46 -25.56 0.59
C LEU A 533 1.97 -27.01 0.58
N GLU A 534 1.85 -27.73 1.70
CA GLU A 534 2.27 -29.12 1.85
C GLU A 534 1.15 -30.13 1.58
N ASP A 535 -0.12 -29.69 1.56
CA ASP A 535 -1.28 -30.56 1.45
C ASP A 535 -1.36 -31.24 0.08
N LYS A 536 -1.82 -32.50 0.13
CA LYS A 536 -1.99 -33.38 -1.03
C LYS A 536 -3.41 -33.87 -1.15
N ASP A 537 -3.81 -34.15 -2.36
CA ASP A 537 -5.06 -34.79 -2.67
C ASP A 537 -5.01 -36.31 -2.42
N GLU A 538 -6.12 -36.99 -2.68
CA GLU A 538 -6.25 -38.45 -2.52
C GLU A 538 -5.33 -39.25 -3.45
N ALA A 539 -4.86 -38.65 -4.56
CA ALA A 539 -3.91 -39.25 -5.50
C ALA A 539 -2.45 -39.07 -5.04
N GLY A 540 -2.22 -38.32 -3.95
CA GLY A 540 -0.90 -38.01 -3.43
C GLY A 540 -0.21 -36.83 -4.13
N GLU A 541 -0.93 -36.11 -4.99
CA GLU A 541 -0.41 -34.92 -5.67
C GLU A 541 -0.70 -33.66 -4.82
N TYR A 542 0.20 -32.68 -4.89
CA TYR A 542 -0.01 -31.42 -4.19
C TYR A 542 -1.25 -30.70 -4.75
N ARG A 543 -2.16 -30.23 -3.87
CA ARG A 543 -3.34 -29.44 -4.26
C ARG A 543 -3.01 -28.19 -5.06
N ILE A 544 -1.83 -27.59 -4.85
CA ILE A 544 -1.24 -26.59 -5.70
C ILE A 544 -0.07 -27.25 -6.42
N PRO A 545 -0.22 -27.68 -7.68
CA PRO A 545 0.69 -28.64 -8.29
C PRO A 545 2.12 -28.16 -8.45
N LYS A 546 2.34 -26.87 -8.78
CA LYS A 546 3.68 -26.33 -9.05
C LYS A 546 3.86 -24.96 -8.42
N ILE A 547 5.06 -24.68 -7.89
CA ILE A 547 5.45 -23.40 -7.32
C ILE A 547 6.81 -23.00 -7.89
N ILE A 548 6.86 -21.87 -8.61
CA ILE A 548 8.08 -21.17 -8.96
C ILE A 548 8.27 -20.01 -8.01
N TYR A 549 9.44 -19.90 -7.41
CA TYR A 549 9.75 -18.81 -6.50
C TYR A 549 11.06 -18.12 -6.85
N SER A 550 11.06 -16.80 -6.91
CA SER A 550 12.27 -16.00 -7.08
C SER A 550 12.51 -15.11 -5.87
N ASP A 551 13.71 -15.20 -5.32
CA ASP A 551 14.21 -14.37 -4.21
C ASP A 551 15.74 -14.34 -4.28
N ALA A 552 16.34 -13.33 -3.69
CA ALA A 552 17.79 -13.25 -3.52
C ALA A 552 18.29 -14.10 -2.32
N TYR A 553 17.39 -14.44 -1.40
CA TYR A 553 17.72 -15.07 -0.11
C TYR A 553 16.97 -16.40 0.05
N ALA A 554 17.56 -17.31 0.81
CA ALA A 554 16.93 -18.54 1.27
C ALA A 554 15.92 -18.23 2.38
N SER A 555 14.83 -17.51 2.02
CA SER A 555 13.70 -17.24 2.90
C SER A 555 12.89 -18.51 3.15
N GLU A 556 11.94 -18.47 4.11
CA GLU A 556 11.14 -19.63 4.48
C GLU A 556 10.35 -20.20 3.29
N MET A 557 9.92 -19.34 2.36
CA MET A 557 9.16 -19.76 1.17
C MET A 557 9.98 -20.62 0.20
N VAL A 558 11.31 -20.48 0.19
CA VAL A 558 12.21 -21.30 -0.66
C VAL A 558 11.96 -22.78 -0.43
N ALA A 559 11.76 -23.19 0.81
CA ALA A 559 11.57 -24.60 1.17
C ALA A 559 10.31 -25.23 0.54
N TYR A 560 9.34 -24.42 0.16
CA TYR A 560 8.07 -24.87 -0.40
C TYR A 560 7.99 -24.75 -1.93
N ALA A 561 9.01 -24.15 -2.54
CA ALA A 561 9.07 -24.01 -3.99
C ALA A 561 9.51 -25.32 -4.66
N ASP A 562 9.02 -25.57 -5.87
CA ASP A 562 9.46 -26.69 -6.72
C ASP A 562 10.62 -26.29 -7.63
N LEU A 563 10.67 -25.00 -8.00
CA LEU A 563 11.75 -24.37 -8.75
C LEU A 563 12.08 -23.02 -8.13
N VAL A 564 13.36 -22.80 -7.82
CA VAL A 564 13.84 -21.52 -7.27
C VAL A 564 14.73 -20.84 -8.29
N LEU A 565 14.40 -19.60 -8.63
CA LEU A 565 15.14 -18.73 -9.54
C LEU A 565 15.84 -17.65 -8.70
N PRO A 566 17.15 -17.77 -8.43
CA PRO A 566 17.84 -16.86 -7.52
C PRO A 566 17.99 -15.47 -8.14
N ASP A 567 17.48 -14.46 -7.42
CA ASP A 567 17.62 -13.05 -7.78
C ASP A 567 18.96 -12.47 -7.31
N THR A 568 19.35 -11.35 -7.87
CA THR A 568 20.45 -10.51 -7.42
C THR A 568 20.06 -9.64 -6.23
N THR A 569 21.05 -9.11 -5.51
CA THR A 569 20.79 -7.98 -4.60
C THR A 569 20.59 -6.70 -5.40
N TYR A 570 20.04 -5.67 -4.75
CA TYR A 570 19.81 -4.37 -5.39
C TYR A 570 21.11 -3.64 -5.81
N LEU A 571 22.26 -4.10 -5.32
CA LEU A 571 23.58 -3.55 -5.65
C LEU A 571 24.20 -4.21 -6.90
N GLU A 572 23.57 -5.27 -7.41
CA GLU A 572 24.05 -6.10 -8.51
C GLU A 572 23.14 -6.03 -9.76
N ARG A 573 22.11 -5.17 -9.78
CA ARG A 573 21.14 -5.12 -10.89
C ARG A 573 20.73 -3.71 -11.28
N HIS A 574 20.16 -3.59 -12.47
CA HIS A 574 19.41 -2.41 -12.87
C HIS A 574 18.00 -2.44 -12.30
N ASP A 575 17.55 -1.31 -11.78
CA ASP A 575 16.14 -1.03 -11.47
C ASP A 575 15.80 0.38 -11.94
N CYS A 576 14.53 0.58 -12.26
CA CYS A 576 13.97 1.85 -12.65
C CYS A 576 13.00 2.32 -11.57
N ILE A 577 13.34 3.41 -10.90
CA ILE A 577 12.46 4.06 -9.94
C ILE A 577 11.80 5.22 -10.68
N SER A 578 10.76 4.86 -11.38
CA SER A 578 10.09 5.73 -12.33
C SER A 578 8.84 6.36 -11.73
N MET A 579 8.37 7.38 -12.40
CA MET A 579 7.07 8.01 -12.13
C MET A 579 5.88 7.11 -12.48
N LEU A 580 6.14 5.98 -13.14
CA LEU A 580 5.10 5.05 -13.57
C LEU A 580 4.68 4.10 -12.45
N ASP A 581 5.66 3.59 -11.72
CA ASP A 581 5.44 2.62 -10.66
C ASP A 581 5.29 3.30 -9.31
N ARG A 582 6.25 4.15 -8.98
CA ARG A 582 6.33 4.81 -7.69
C ARG A 582 7.11 6.10 -7.82
N PRO A 583 6.42 7.22 -7.94
CA PRO A 583 7.10 8.51 -8.03
C PRO A 583 7.93 8.76 -6.75
N ILE A 584 9.09 9.35 -6.96
CA ILE A 584 9.95 9.86 -5.88
C ILE A 584 10.11 11.37 -6.00
N SER A 585 9.19 11.99 -6.73
CA SER A 585 9.16 13.44 -6.94
C SER A 585 8.95 14.19 -5.64
N GLU A 586 9.34 15.45 -5.64
CA GLU A 586 8.88 16.44 -4.68
C GLU A 586 7.69 17.21 -5.29
N PRO A 587 6.87 17.91 -4.48
CA PRO A 587 5.72 18.66 -5.01
C PRO A 587 6.07 19.67 -6.08
N ASP A 588 7.28 20.22 -6.04
CA ASP A 588 7.75 21.29 -6.93
C ASP A 588 8.76 20.81 -7.97
N ALA A 589 8.98 19.48 -8.08
CA ALA A 589 9.93 18.92 -9.04
C ALA A 589 9.46 17.57 -9.59
N VAL A 590 9.80 17.30 -10.84
CA VAL A 590 9.71 15.97 -11.47
C VAL A 590 11.01 15.25 -11.23
N GLN A 591 10.95 14.11 -10.58
CA GLN A 591 12.14 13.37 -10.20
C GLN A 591 11.96 11.87 -10.48
N ASP A 592 13.02 11.22 -10.89
CA ASP A 592 13.15 9.77 -10.94
C ASP A 592 14.59 9.33 -10.72
N ALA A 593 14.81 8.04 -10.55
CA ALA A 593 16.11 7.50 -10.22
C ALA A 593 16.30 6.10 -10.81
N ILE A 594 17.54 5.63 -10.80
CA ILE A 594 17.90 4.27 -11.19
C ILE A 594 18.69 3.59 -10.09
N ARG A 595 18.73 2.26 -10.15
CA ARG A 595 19.80 1.42 -9.62
C ARG A 595 20.56 0.83 -10.79
N TRP A 596 21.81 0.55 -10.56
CA TRP A 596 22.66 -0.11 -11.53
C TRP A 596 23.65 -1.01 -10.79
N PRO A 597 24.24 -2.02 -11.43
CA PRO A 597 25.22 -2.90 -10.78
C PRO A 597 26.44 -2.10 -10.33
N VAL A 598 26.51 -1.78 -9.03
CA VAL A 598 27.70 -1.16 -8.44
C VAL A 598 28.77 -2.18 -8.13
N VAL A 599 28.40 -3.46 -8.11
CA VAL A 599 29.30 -4.62 -8.09
C VAL A 599 28.70 -5.71 -8.96
N GLU A 600 29.55 -6.55 -9.56
CA GLU A 600 29.10 -7.72 -10.29
C GLU A 600 28.72 -8.85 -9.31
N PRO A 601 27.72 -9.70 -9.68
CA PRO A 601 27.41 -10.88 -8.89
C PRO A 601 28.61 -11.82 -8.76
N ASP A 602 28.87 -12.29 -7.52
CA ASP A 602 29.92 -13.27 -7.22
C ASP A 602 29.41 -14.73 -7.25
N ARG A 603 28.18 -14.93 -7.77
CA ARG A 603 27.47 -16.22 -7.79
C ARG A 603 26.57 -16.32 -9.02
N ASP A 604 26.05 -17.54 -9.28
CA ASP A 604 25.21 -17.81 -10.47
C ASP A 604 23.75 -17.34 -10.27
N VAL A 605 23.54 -16.02 -10.21
CA VAL A 605 22.25 -15.37 -10.02
C VAL A 605 21.94 -14.38 -11.15
N ARG A 606 20.67 -14.12 -11.42
CA ARG A 606 20.23 -13.18 -12.45
C ARG A 606 19.13 -12.28 -11.92
N GLY A 607 19.15 -10.99 -12.29
CA GLY A 607 18.10 -10.04 -11.93
C GLY A 607 16.74 -10.54 -12.43
N PHE A 608 15.77 -10.61 -11.52
CA PHE A 608 14.44 -11.17 -11.82
C PHE A 608 13.75 -10.50 -13.02
N GLN A 609 13.91 -9.20 -13.18
CA GLN A 609 13.33 -8.47 -14.30
C GLN A 609 13.87 -8.98 -15.65
N SER A 610 15.17 -9.25 -15.74
CA SER A 610 15.80 -9.83 -16.94
C SER A 610 15.35 -11.28 -17.15
N VAL A 611 15.20 -12.05 -16.07
CA VAL A 611 14.64 -13.41 -16.14
C VAL A 611 13.21 -13.40 -16.67
N LEU A 612 12.40 -12.43 -16.23
CA LEU A 612 11.02 -12.30 -16.69
C LEU A 612 10.92 -11.91 -18.17
N LEU A 613 11.83 -11.05 -18.66
CA LEU A 613 11.95 -10.73 -20.10
C LEU A 613 12.34 -11.95 -20.92
N ASP A 614 13.32 -12.74 -20.47
CA ASP A 614 13.73 -13.98 -21.12
C ASP A 614 12.59 -15.02 -21.16
N LEU A 615 11.88 -15.23 -20.04
CA LEU A 615 10.69 -16.10 -20.02
C LEU A 615 9.59 -15.59 -20.96
N GLY A 616 9.37 -14.27 -21.02
CA GLY A 616 8.43 -13.66 -21.97
C GLY A 616 8.78 -13.93 -23.42
N ALA A 617 10.06 -13.85 -23.77
CA ALA A 617 10.56 -14.15 -25.10
C ALA A 617 10.47 -15.64 -25.43
N ARG A 618 10.86 -16.54 -24.53
CA ARG A 618 10.77 -18.02 -24.71
C ARG A 618 9.32 -18.48 -24.88
N LEU A 619 8.39 -17.87 -24.16
CA LEU A 619 6.95 -18.10 -24.29
C LEU A 619 6.32 -17.40 -25.51
N LYS A 620 7.11 -16.65 -26.26
CA LYS A 620 6.67 -15.85 -27.41
C LYS A 620 5.49 -14.93 -27.07
N LEU A 621 5.57 -14.29 -25.88
CA LEU A 621 4.54 -13.35 -25.47
C LEU A 621 4.58 -12.12 -26.40
N PRO A 622 3.42 -11.60 -26.82
CA PRO A 622 3.37 -10.32 -27.56
C PRO A 622 4.11 -9.23 -26.79
N ALA A 623 4.74 -8.32 -27.50
CA ALA A 623 5.57 -7.23 -26.93
C ALA A 623 6.91 -7.67 -26.26
N PHE A 624 7.22 -8.96 -26.19
CA PHE A 624 8.55 -9.46 -25.77
C PHE A 624 9.34 -10.08 -26.93
N VAL A 625 8.66 -10.36 -28.04
CA VAL A 625 9.30 -10.83 -29.29
C VAL A 625 8.86 -9.97 -30.47
N ASP A 626 9.73 -9.85 -31.46
CA ASP A 626 9.42 -9.22 -32.74
C ASP A 626 8.55 -10.14 -33.62
N ASN A 627 8.19 -9.67 -34.80
CA ASN A 627 7.41 -10.43 -35.81
C ASN A 627 8.12 -11.68 -36.35
N ARG A 628 9.42 -11.86 -36.04
CA ARG A 628 10.23 -13.04 -36.39
C ARG A 628 10.44 -13.95 -35.18
N GLY A 629 9.84 -13.63 -34.01
CA GLY A 629 9.96 -14.39 -32.78
C GLY A 629 11.29 -14.17 -32.06
N LYS A 630 12.07 -13.12 -32.38
CA LYS A 630 13.29 -12.77 -31.67
C LYS A 630 12.99 -11.87 -30.48
N PRO A 631 13.72 -12.01 -29.35
CA PRO A 631 13.58 -11.09 -28.22
C PRO A 631 13.72 -9.63 -28.62
N ILE A 632 12.81 -8.78 -28.18
CA ILE A 632 12.86 -7.32 -28.40
C ILE A 632 13.90 -6.69 -27.49
N TYR A 633 13.99 -7.15 -26.25
CA TYR A 633 14.89 -6.63 -25.24
C TYR A 633 15.98 -7.64 -24.91
N ALA A 634 17.23 -7.19 -24.81
CA ALA A 634 18.35 -8.02 -24.41
C ALA A 634 18.32 -8.35 -22.90
N ASP A 635 17.98 -7.35 -22.08
CA ASP A 635 17.89 -7.42 -20.62
C ASP A 635 17.03 -6.26 -20.11
N TYR A 636 16.98 -6.10 -18.77
CA TYR A 636 16.18 -5.05 -18.15
C TYR A 636 16.78 -3.65 -18.34
N ALA A 637 18.09 -3.51 -18.48
CA ALA A 637 18.72 -2.23 -18.81
C ALA A 637 18.27 -1.74 -20.19
N ASP A 638 18.27 -2.64 -21.19
CA ASP A 638 17.77 -2.36 -22.53
C ASP A 638 16.27 -2.04 -22.52
N TYR A 639 15.47 -2.76 -21.70
CA TYR A 639 14.06 -2.46 -21.51
C TYR A 639 13.83 -1.04 -20.97
N ILE A 640 14.54 -0.62 -19.92
CA ILE A 640 14.41 0.73 -19.33
C ILE A 640 14.59 1.81 -20.39
N VAL A 641 15.56 1.64 -21.29
CA VAL A 641 15.90 2.63 -22.30
C VAL A 641 14.93 2.61 -23.48
N ARG A 642 14.56 1.42 -23.97
CA ARG A 642 13.84 1.25 -25.24
C ARG A 642 12.35 1.08 -25.13
N HIS A 643 11.85 0.67 -23.97
CA HIS A 643 10.41 0.50 -23.78
C HIS A 643 9.70 1.86 -23.83
N GLU A 644 8.62 1.90 -24.61
CA GLU A 644 7.72 3.04 -24.65
C GLU A 644 6.30 2.60 -24.33
N ARG A 645 5.72 3.18 -23.27
CA ARG A 645 4.31 2.98 -22.91
C ARG A 645 3.37 3.63 -23.92
N ARG A 646 3.81 4.76 -24.43
CA ARG A 646 3.18 5.56 -25.49
C ARG A 646 4.31 6.20 -26.30
N PRO A 647 4.05 6.63 -27.54
CA PRO A 647 5.09 7.25 -28.35
C PRO A 647 5.82 8.39 -27.62
N GLY A 648 7.13 8.21 -27.48
CA GLY A 648 8.01 9.16 -26.80
C GLY A 648 7.97 9.11 -25.26
N ILE A 649 7.18 8.26 -24.62
CA ILE A 649 7.08 8.15 -23.15
C ILE A 649 7.66 6.81 -22.70
N GLY A 650 8.85 6.85 -22.12
CA GLY A 650 9.53 5.68 -21.53
C GLY A 650 9.31 5.56 -20.02
N PRO A 651 9.91 4.55 -19.38
CA PRO A 651 9.90 4.37 -17.93
C PRO A 651 10.50 5.56 -17.17
N LEU A 652 11.57 6.16 -17.68
CA LEU A 652 12.26 7.30 -17.07
C LEU A 652 11.96 8.59 -17.81
N ALA A 653 11.77 9.69 -17.06
CA ALA A 653 11.47 11.01 -17.61
C ALA A 653 12.72 11.81 -18.01
N GLY A 654 13.85 11.61 -17.32
CA GLY A 654 15.08 12.36 -17.55
C GLY A 654 15.86 11.90 -18.79
N PHE A 655 16.62 12.82 -19.35
CA PHE A 655 17.61 12.58 -20.43
C PHE A 655 17.04 11.86 -21.67
N ARG A 656 15.81 12.16 -22.06
CA ARG A 656 15.20 11.68 -23.31
C ARG A 656 15.59 12.56 -24.51
N GLY A 657 15.21 12.12 -25.71
CA GLY A 657 15.66 12.74 -26.94
C GLY A 657 17.02 12.20 -27.40
N ARG A 658 17.32 12.29 -28.68
CA ARG A 658 18.57 11.75 -29.23
C ARG A 658 19.81 12.32 -28.56
N ASP A 659 19.75 13.60 -28.14
CA ASP A 659 20.84 14.31 -27.50
C ASP A 659 20.72 14.31 -25.97
N GLY A 660 19.65 13.65 -25.41
CA GLY A 660 19.39 13.58 -23.98
C GLY A 660 19.00 14.92 -23.35
N ASP A 661 18.49 15.86 -24.14
CA ASP A 661 18.10 17.21 -23.74
C ASP A 661 16.61 17.35 -23.40
N ARG A 662 15.83 16.28 -23.63
CA ARG A 662 14.38 16.25 -23.39
C ARG A 662 14.04 15.69 -22.02
N VAL A 663 12.96 16.22 -21.45
CA VAL A 663 12.38 15.78 -20.19
C VAL A 663 10.94 15.31 -20.42
N GLY A 664 10.60 14.13 -19.92
CA GLY A 664 9.31 13.52 -20.08
C GLY A 664 9.08 12.96 -21.48
N ARG A 665 8.57 13.77 -22.39
CA ARG A 665 8.27 13.31 -23.77
C ARG A 665 9.46 13.54 -24.71
N GLY A 666 9.96 12.45 -25.28
CA GLY A 666 11.04 12.45 -26.26
C GLY A 666 11.39 11.04 -26.71
N ALA A 667 12.10 10.91 -27.85
CA ALA A 667 12.58 9.61 -28.31
C ALA A 667 13.48 8.95 -27.26
N SER A 668 13.61 7.62 -27.31
CA SER A 668 14.57 6.90 -26.47
C SER A 668 16.00 7.38 -26.74
N ASN A 669 16.80 7.47 -25.68
CA ASN A 669 18.21 7.84 -25.75
C ASN A 669 19.07 6.63 -25.34
N PRO A 670 19.91 6.09 -26.22
CA PRO A 670 20.79 4.96 -25.90
C PRO A 670 21.71 5.21 -24.70
N ASP A 671 22.13 6.47 -24.48
CA ASP A 671 23.00 6.86 -23.37
C ASP A 671 22.23 7.25 -22.10
N GLN A 672 20.91 7.04 -22.05
CA GLN A 672 20.08 7.49 -20.94
C GLN A 672 20.58 7.00 -19.58
N LEU A 673 20.81 5.70 -19.42
CA LEU A 673 21.30 5.12 -18.16
C LEU A 673 22.69 5.66 -17.78
N LYS A 674 23.59 5.82 -18.75
CA LYS A 674 24.90 6.42 -18.53
C LYS A 674 24.77 7.83 -17.96
N ARG A 675 23.89 8.65 -18.51
CA ARG A 675 23.64 10.02 -18.02
C ARG A 675 23.06 10.02 -16.61
N TYR A 676 22.18 9.08 -16.28
CA TYR A 676 21.74 8.92 -14.89
C TYR A 676 22.89 8.59 -13.95
N ILE A 677 23.75 7.64 -14.30
CA ILE A 677 24.91 7.26 -13.49
C ILE A 677 25.83 8.47 -13.27
N GLU A 678 26.17 9.19 -14.32
CA GLU A 678 26.99 10.41 -14.28
C GLU A 678 26.34 11.52 -13.42
N ASN A 679 25.00 11.59 -13.39
CA ASN A 679 24.25 12.55 -12.55
C ASN A 679 23.94 12.02 -11.14
N GLY A 680 24.65 10.98 -10.66
CA GLY A 680 24.46 10.43 -9.31
C GLY A 680 23.27 9.49 -9.16
N SER A 681 22.82 8.87 -10.27
CA SER A 681 21.74 7.89 -10.37
C SER A 681 20.33 8.45 -10.17
N PHE A 682 20.15 9.76 -10.28
CA PHE A 682 18.84 10.41 -10.23
C PHE A 682 18.72 11.52 -11.29
N PHE A 683 17.51 11.97 -11.51
CA PHE A 683 17.16 13.13 -12.31
C PHE A 683 16.18 14.02 -11.55
N SER A 684 16.26 15.33 -11.73
CA SER A 684 15.35 16.30 -11.15
C SER A 684 15.16 17.49 -12.08
N ALA A 685 13.91 17.88 -12.33
CA ALA A 685 13.54 19.07 -13.09
C ALA A 685 12.46 19.85 -12.33
N GLN A 686 12.68 21.14 -12.14
CA GLN A 686 11.74 21.99 -11.41
C GLN A 686 10.46 22.22 -12.20
N ILE A 687 9.34 22.24 -11.48
CA ILE A 687 8.04 22.68 -12.01
C ILE A 687 8.03 24.22 -12.04
N PRO A 688 7.50 24.86 -13.10
CA PRO A 688 7.32 26.30 -13.12
C PRO A 688 6.59 26.82 -11.88
N VAL A 689 7.02 27.95 -11.34
CA VAL A 689 6.52 28.48 -10.05
C VAL A 689 5.00 28.68 -10.08
N GLU A 690 4.45 29.17 -11.19
CA GLU A 690 3.02 29.36 -11.42
C GLU A 690 2.21 28.02 -11.49
N ALA A 691 2.90 26.90 -11.65
CA ALA A 691 2.31 25.55 -11.76
C ALA A 691 2.36 24.74 -10.45
N GLN A 692 2.92 25.30 -9.38
CA GLN A 692 3.24 24.52 -8.17
C GLN A 692 2.05 24.18 -7.31
N PHE A 693 0.99 25.02 -7.27
CA PHE A 693 -0.16 24.85 -6.41
C PHE A 693 -1.44 24.62 -7.20
N PHE A 694 -2.47 24.07 -6.54
CA PHE A 694 -3.77 23.73 -7.13
C PHE A 694 -3.66 22.93 -8.43
N LYS A 695 -2.73 22.00 -8.50
CA LYS A 695 -2.40 21.21 -9.70
C LYS A 695 -3.61 20.53 -10.33
N HIS A 696 -4.65 20.23 -9.53
CA HIS A 696 -5.91 19.66 -10.00
C HIS A 696 -6.71 20.60 -10.91
N ALA A 697 -6.49 21.90 -10.81
CA ALA A 697 -7.25 22.92 -11.56
C ALA A 697 -6.36 24.01 -12.20
N ASN A 698 -5.04 23.99 -11.97
CA ASN A 698 -4.12 25.01 -12.44
C ASN A 698 -3.74 24.77 -13.91
N LYS A 699 -4.05 25.74 -14.78
CA LYS A 699 -3.78 25.64 -16.21
C LYS A 699 -2.29 25.44 -16.53
N ALA A 700 -1.41 26.17 -15.84
CA ALA A 700 0.05 26.06 -16.06
C ALA A 700 0.57 24.65 -15.71
N TYR A 701 0.04 24.03 -14.65
CA TYR A 701 0.39 22.64 -14.33
C TYR A 701 -0.18 21.65 -15.34
N GLN A 702 -1.42 21.82 -15.78
CA GLN A 702 -2.04 20.95 -16.75
C GLN A 702 -1.28 20.96 -18.10
N ASP A 703 -0.90 22.17 -18.57
CA ASP A 703 -0.08 22.36 -19.76
C ASP A 703 1.33 21.73 -19.58
N PHE A 704 1.93 21.89 -18.39
CA PHE A 704 3.19 21.24 -18.04
C PHE A 704 3.05 19.72 -18.04
N ALA A 705 2.02 19.18 -17.45
CA ALA A 705 1.77 17.73 -17.37
C ALA A 705 1.59 17.08 -18.75
N VAL A 706 0.94 17.78 -19.68
CA VAL A 706 0.83 17.34 -21.08
C VAL A 706 2.20 17.36 -21.78
N ARG A 707 3.00 18.42 -21.58
CA ARG A 707 4.36 18.48 -22.13
C ARG A 707 5.24 17.35 -21.63
N MET A 708 5.12 17.02 -20.33
CA MET A 708 5.86 15.93 -19.69
C MET A 708 5.36 14.54 -20.10
N GLY A 709 4.21 14.47 -20.74
CA GLY A 709 3.59 13.18 -21.11
C GLY A 709 2.88 12.45 -19.95
N PHE A 710 2.58 13.14 -18.88
CA PHE A 710 1.75 12.60 -17.79
C PHE A 710 0.32 12.43 -18.25
N PHE A 711 -0.19 13.41 -18.98
CA PHE A 711 -1.51 13.43 -19.60
C PHE A 711 -1.39 13.57 -21.12
N ASP A 712 -2.35 13.05 -21.87
CA ASP A 712 -2.43 13.26 -23.30
C ASP A 712 -3.09 14.61 -23.64
N GLN A 713 -3.99 15.05 -22.77
CA GLN A 713 -4.68 16.36 -22.81
C GLN A 713 -4.85 16.86 -21.38
N PRO A 714 -5.13 18.15 -21.17
CA PRO A 714 -5.44 18.66 -19.85
C PRO A 714 -6.58 17.87 -19.19
N GLN A 715 -6.40 17.48 -17.94
CA GLN A 715 -7.31 16.64 -17.17
C GLN A 715 -7.50 17.23 -15.77
N PRO A 716 -8.31 18.31 -15.62
CA PRO A 716 -8.64 18.84 -14.31
C PRO A 716 -9.39 17.80 -13.48
N VAL A 717 -9.17 17.82 -12.17
CA VAL A 717 -9.77 16.85 -11.25
C VAL A 717 -10.78 17.53 -10.38
N THR A 718 -12.05 17.07 -10.46
CA THR A 718 -13.11 17.45 -9.52
C THR A 718 -13.09 16.50 -8.33
N PHE A 719 -12.89 17.01 -7.13
CA PHE A 719 -12.86 16.19 -5.92
C PHE A 719 -14.23 15.63 -5.58
N GLN A 720 -14.27 14.37 -5.19
CA GLN A 720 -15.50 13.64 -4.95
C GLN A 720 -15.82 13.57 -3.46
N LEU A 721 -16.66 14.46 -2.97
CA LEU A 721 -17.23 14.36 -1.62
C LEU A 721 -18.23 13.21 -1.54
N TYR A 722 -19.05 13.08 -2.57
CA TYR A 722 -20.06 12.05 -2.76
C TYR A 722 -19.60 11.10 -3.88
N GLN A 723 -19.50 9.80 -3.60
CA GLN A 723 -18.96 8.82 -4.55
C GLN A 723 -20.09 7.99 -5.17
N GLU A 724 -20.49 8.37 -6.37
CA GLU A 724 -21.60 7.75 -7.12
C GLU A 724 -21.37 6.24 -7.38
N SER A 725 -20.13 5.82 -7.60
CA SER A 725 -19.82 4.39 -7.83
C SER A 725 -20.26 3.52 -6.66
N LEU A 726 -20.08 3.98 -5.42
CA LEU A 726 -20.54 3.23 -4.23
C LEU A 726 -22.06 3.17 -4.17
N GLN A 727 -22.75 4.23 -4.56
CA GLN A 727 -24.22 4.23 -4.61
C GLN A 727 -24.75 3.22 -5.63
N LYS A 728 -24.09 3.05 -6.78
CA LYS A 728 -24.47 2.03 -7.76
C LYS A 728 -24.46 0.62 -7.17
N PHE A 729 -23.44 0.28 -6.36
CA PHE A 729 -23.40 -0.99 -5.64
C PHE A 729 -24.54 -1.13 -4.63
N ARG A 730 -24.90 -0.05 -3.92
CA ARG A 730 -26.04 -0.08 -3.01
C ARG A 730 -27.36 -0.38 -3.75
N LEU A 731 -27.60 0.29 -4.88
CA LEU A 731 -28.80 0.06 -5.70
C LEU A 731 -28.88 -1.39 -6.20
N SER A 732 -27.74 -1.99 -6.53
CA SER A 732 -27.66 -3.42 -6.88
C SER A 732 -27.97 -4.33 -5.68
N ALA A 733 -27.56 -3.94 -4.47
CA ALA A 733 -27.86 -4.67 -3.24
C ALA A 733 -29.33 -4.48 -2.81
N GLU A 734 -29.94 -3.35 -3.10
CA GLU A 734 -31.37 -3.07 -2.92
C GLU A 734 -32.23 -3.83 -3.94
N GLY A 735 -31.65 -4.41 -4.98
CA GLY A 735 -32.34 -5.16 -6.02
C GLY A 735 -33.03 -4.30 -7.08
N VAL A 736 -32.69 -3.03 -7.18
CA VAL A 736 -33.32 -2.06 -8.12
C VAL A 736 -32.44 -1.71 -9.31
N ARG A 737 -31.16 -2.15 -9.32
CA ARG A 737 -30.20 -1.90 -10.42
C ARG A 737 -29.45 -3.14 -10.80
N GLU A 738 -29.43 -3.48 -12.10
CA GLU A 738 -28.61 -4.59 -12.63
C GLU A 738 -27.11 -4.21 -12.76
N PRO A 739 -26.22 -5.18 -12.58
CA PRO A 739 -26.45 -6.55 -12.12
C PRO A 739 -26.87 -6.57 -10.64
N ILE A 740 -27.83 -7.40 -10.30
CA ILE A 740 -28.32 -7.53 -8.92
C ILE A 740 -27.27 -8.24 -8.05
N ALA A 741 -27.00 -7.68 -6.87
CA ALA A 741 -26.06 -8.31 -5.93
C ALA A 741 -26.58 -9.64 -5.39
N PRO A 742 -25.71 -10.65 -5.24
CA PRO A 742 -26.10 -11.92 -4.59
C PRO A 742 -26.66 -11.68 -3.19
N GLU A 743 -27.67 -12.43 -2.81
CA GLU A 743 -28.35 -12.30 -1.51
C GLU A 743 -27.37 -12.27 -0.33
N THR A 744 -26.36 -13.14 -0.39
CA THR A 744 -25.31 -13.24 0.64
C THR A 744 -24.50 -11.95 0.84
N HIS A 745 -24.38 -11.10 -0.18
CA HIS A 745 -23.58 -9.87 -0.16
C HIS A 745 -24.38 -8.60 0.20
N ARG A 746 -25.70 -8.62 0.02
CA ARG A 746 -26.55 -7.42 0.11
C ARG A 746 -26.42 -6.69 1.43
N ALA A 747 -26.55 -7.40 2.55
CA ALA A 747 -26.47 -6.78 3.87
C ALA A 747 -25.12 -6.06 4.08
N ARG A 748 -24.01 -6.72 3.71
CA ARG A 748 -22.67 -6.13 3.82
C ARG A 748 -22.48 -4.90 2.93
N ILE A 749 -22.96 -4.97 1.68
CA ILE A 749 -22.89 -3.82 0.76
C ILE A 749 -23.70 -2.63 1.31
N LEU A 750 -24.92 -2.86 1.79
CA LEU A 750 -25.74 -1.79 2.36
C LEU A 750 -25.14 -1.16 3.62
N GLU A 751 -24.41 -1.96 4.42
CA GLU A 751 -23.70 -1.47 5.61
C GLU A 751 -22.48 -0.63 5.27
N THR A 752 -21.70 -0.98 4.22
CA THR A 752 -20.34 -0.48 4.05
C THR A 752 -20.12 0.40 2.82
N PHE A 753 -20.97 0.31 1.76
CA PHE A 753 -20.78 1.03 0.49
C PHE A 753 -21.52 2.38 0.46
N ASP A 754 -21.40 3.16 1.52
CA ASP A 754 -22.03 4.48 1.53
C ASP A 754 -21.27 5.47 0.62
N PRO A 755 -22.00 6.26 -0.22
CA PRO A 755 -21.39 7.27 -1.08
C PRO A 755 -20.69 8.38 -0.31
N LEU A 756 -21.10 8.67 0.92
CA LEU A 756 -20.41 9.56 1.86
C LEU A 756 -19.60 8.72 2.85
N PRO A 757 -18.40 9.15 3.27
CA PRO A 757 -17.61 8.42 4.27
C PRO A 757 -18.42 8.07 5.53
N ILE A 758 -18.28 6.84 6.00
CA ILE A 758 -18.90 6.33 7.23
C ILE A 758 -17.90 5.61 8.10
N TRP A 759 -18.26 5.41 9.32
CA TRP A 759 -17.58 4.46 10.20
C TRP A 759 -18.53 3.31 10.55
N TYR A 760 -17.99 2.12 10.50
CA TYR A 760 -18.57 0.89 11.05
C TYR A 760 -17.51 0.14 11.84
N ARG A 761 -17.96 -0.67 12.80
CA ARG A 761 -17.04 -1.44 13.65
C ARG A 761 -16.25 -2.42 12.79
N PRO A 762 -14.91 -2.52 13.00
CA PRO A 762 -14.09 -3.52 12.34
C PRO A 762 -14.68 -4.93 12.41
N PHE A 763 -14.62 -5.69 11.32
CA PHE A 763 -15.38 -6.92 11.19
C PHE A 763 -14.98 -8.02 12.18
N GLU A 764 -13.68 -8.22 12.42
CA GLU A 764 -13.25 -9.20 13.42
C GLU A 764 -13.71 -8.78 14.81
N GLU A 765 -13.61 -7.50 15.13
CA GLU A 765 -14.11 -6.96 16.40
C GLU A 765 -15.63 -7.13 16.55
N ALA A 766 -16.38 -7.04 15.44
CA ALA A 766 -17.82 -7.30 15.45
C ALA A 766 -18.16 -8.80 15.53
N ALA A 767 -17.27 -9.66 15.04
CA ALA A 767 -17.49 -11.12 14.97
C ALA A 767 -17.11 -11.87 16.24
N VAL A 768 -16.26 -11.31 17.10
CA VAL A 768 -15.77 -11.96 18.32
C VAL A 768 -16.28 -11.27 19.58
N SER A 769 -16.48 -12.02 20.67
CA SER A 769 -16.92 -11.47 21.95
C SER A 769 -15.83 -10.59 22.58
N ARG A 770 -16.16 -9.35 22.91
CA ARG A 770 -15.27 -8.45 23.68
C ARG A 770 -15.02 -8.95 25.11
N GLU A 771 -15.92 -9.76 25.65
CA GLU A 771 -15.74 -10.36 26.98
C GLU A 771 -14.70 -11.49 26.92
N GLN A 772 -14.70 -12.28 25.84
CA GLN A 772 -13.77 -13.38 25.67
C GLN A 772 -12.39 -12.89 25.17
N PHE A 773 -12.36 -11.86 24.34
CA PHE A 773 -11.15 -11.28 23.75
C PHE A 773 -11.13 -9.77 24.00
N PRO A 774 -10.80 -9.32 25.23
CA PRO A 774 -10.97 -7.92 25.67
C PRO A 774 -10.00 -6.94 25.03
N TYR A 775 -8.84 -7.40 24.55
CA TYR A 775 -7.76 -6.52 24.13
C TYR A 775 -7.59 -6.47 22.62
N HIS A 776 -7.26 -5.29 22.09
CA HIS A 776 -6.77 -5.13 20.72
C HIS A 776 -5.31 -5.57 20.64
N ALA A 777 -4.92 -6.18 19.51
CA ALA A 777 -3.55 -6.58 19.26
C ALA A 777 -3.07 -6.03 17.91
N ILE A 778 -2.04 -5.20 17.94
CA ILE A 778 -1.50 -4.57 16.74
C ILE A 778 0.00 -4.78 16.62
N THR A 779 0.54 -4.54 15.42
CA THR A 779 1.98 -4.54 15.18
C THR A 779 2.46 -3.18 14.68
N GLN A 780 3.66 -2.80 15.07
CA GLN A 780 4.36 -1.64 14.52
C GLN A 780 5.65 -2.07 13.84
N ARG A 781 6.08 -1.33 12.84
CA ARG A 781 7.38 -1.56 12.22
C ARG A 781 8.47 -0.86 12.98
N PRO A 782 9.56 -1.57 13.32
CA PRO A 782 10.72 -0.92 13.91
C PRO A 782 11.51 -0.15 12.85
N ALA A 783 12.09 0.99 13.23
CA ALA A 783 12.88 1.82 12.33
C ALA A 783 14.09 1.12 11.73
N ALA A 784 14.67 0.18 12.48
CA ALA A 784 15.86 -0.56 12.07
C ALA A 784 15.60 -1.87 11.32
N MET A 785 14.33 -2.31 11.21
CA MET A 785 13.97 -3.55 10.50
C MET A 785 13.01 -3.26 9.36
N TYR A 786 13.10 -4.02 8.28
CA TYR A 786 12.16 -3.92 7.17
C TYR A 786 11.62 -5.30 6.83
N HIS A 787 10.41 -5.60 7.30
CA HIS A 787 9.77 -6.90 7.19
C HIS A 787 10.72 -8.03 7.64
N SER A 788 10.60 -9.22 7.07
CA SER A 788 11.47 -10.36 7.38
C SER A 788 12.92 -10.19 6.88
N TRP A 789 13.21 -9.22 6.02
CA TRP A 789 14.56 -8.99 5.51
C TRP A 789 15.54 -8.52 6.59
N GLY A 790 15.10 -7.63 7.47
CA GLY A 790 15.94 -7.13 8.55
C GLY A 790 16.47 -8.24 9.46
N SER A 791 15.68 -9.28 9.67
CA SER A 791 16.05 -10.41 10.52
C SER A 791 17.17 -11.29 9.97
N MET A 792 17.48 -11.21 8.66
CA MET A 792 18.65 -11.86 8.06
C MET A 792 19.93 -11.05 8.21
N ASN A 793 19.81 -9.76 8.57
CA ASN A 793 20.93 -8.82 8.62
C ASN A 793 21.56 -8.78 10.00
N ALA A 794 22.83 -9.19 10.10
CA ALA A 794 23.52 -9.30 11.38
C ALA A 794 23.62 -7.97 12.15
N TRP A 795 23.79 -6.84 11.46
CA TRP A 795 23.85 -5.53 12.12
C TRP A 795 22.51 -5.09 12.67
N LEU A 796 21.44 -5.32 11.92
CA LEU A 796 20.09 -4.93 12.35
C LEU A 796 19.60 -5.79 13.52
N ARG A 797 19.98 -7.09 13.57
CA ARG A 797 19.70 -7.96 14.71
C ARG A 797 20.35 -7.49 16.02
N GLN A 798 21.46 -6.75 15.94
CA GLN A 798 22.07 -6.18 17.14
C GLN A 798 21.24 -5.01 17.72
N ILE A 799 20.46 -4.33 16.89
CA ILE A 799 19.56 -3.26 17.33
C ILE A 799 18.28 -3.85 17.92
N HIS A 800 17.67 -4.83 17.24
CA HIS A 800 16.50 -5.55 17.70
C HIS A 800 16.88 -7.00 18.03
N THR A 801 17.35 -7.22 19.26
CA THR A 801 17.85 -8.51 19.73
C THR A 801 16.75 -9.51 20.05
N ARG A 802 15.55 -9.03 20.35
CA ARG A 802 14.35 -9.83 20.66
C ARG A 802 13.07 -9.09 20.28
N ASN A 803 11.96 -9.80 20.25
CA ASN A 803 10.65 -9.26 20.01
C ASN A 803 9.73 -9.51 21.22
N PRO A 804 9.61 -8.58 22.16
CA PRO A 804 8.66 -8.72 23.28
C PRO A 804 7.23 -8.35 22.85
N LEU A 805 6.26 -8.83 23.60
CA LEU A 805 4.90 -8.32 23.58
C LEU A 805 4.80 -7.15 24.57
N PHE A 806 4.50 -5.97 24.08
CA PHE A 806 4.30 -4.80 24.93
C PHE A 806 2.87 -4.77 25.46
N VAL A 807 2.73 -4.73 26.80
CA VAL A 807 1.45 -4.81 27.49
C VAL A 807 1.26 -3.56 28.37
N PRO A 808 0.09 -2.88 28.28
CA PRO A 808 -0.23 -1.75 29.15
C PRO A 808 -0.09 -2.10 30.63
N GLY A 809 0.39 -1.14 31.44
CA GLY A 809 0.55 -1.32 32.87
C GLY A 809 -0.73 -1.75 33.58
N ALA A 810 -1.88 -1.18 33.23
CA ALA A 810 -3.18 -1.58 33.77
C ALA A 810 -3.51 -3.06 33.52
N ILE A 811 -3.22 -3.58 32.34
CA ILE A 811 -3.41 -5.01 32.02
C ILE A 811 -2.40 -5.87 32.78
N CYS A 812 -1.15 -5.42 32.91
CA CYS A 812 -0.17 -6.13 33.73
C CYS A 812 -0.63 -6.25 35.20
N ASP A 813 -1.15 -5.17 35.78
CA ASP A 813 -1.62 -5.13 37.17
C ASP A 813 -2.87 -6.05 37.33
N GLU A 814 -3.79 -6.03 36.37
CA GLU A 814 -4.98 -6.90 36.37
C GLU A 814 -4.62 -8.39 36.36
N HIS A 815 -3.61 -8.80 35.60
CA HIS A 815 -3.20 -10.19 35.46
C HIS A 815 -2.00 -10.59 36.33
N GLY A 816 -1.49 -9.70 37.19
CA GLY A 816 -0.33 -9.95 38.04
C GLY A 816 0.95 -10.25 37.26
N LEU A 817 1.19 -9.50 36.19
CA LEU A 817 2.32 -9.69 35.25
C LEU A 817 3.43 -8.69 35.53
N VAL A 818 4.68 -9.13 35.34
CA VAL A 818 5.89 -8.31 35.38
C VAL A 818 6.73 -8.53 34.14
N ASP A 819 7.68 -7.61 33.87
CA ASP A 819 8.60 -7.74 32.74
C ASP A 819 9.31 -9.09 32.74
N GLY A 820 9.33 -9.74 31.60
CA GLY A 820 9.94 -11.05 31.43
C GLY A 820 9.00 -12.23 31.73
N ASP A 821 7.79 -12.01 32.23
CA ASP A 821 6.80 -13.05 32.36
C ASP A 821 6.39 -13.58 30.99
N TRP A 822 6.11 -14.87 30.91
CA TRP A 822 5.53 -15.51 29.75
C TRP A 822 4.03 -15.57 29.86
N VAL A 823 3.37 -15.33 28.74
CA VAL A 823 1.89 -15.39 28.65
C VAL A 823 1.46 -16.18 27.44
N TRP A 824 0.31 -16.79 27.56
CA TRP A 824 -0.47 -17.23 26.42
C TRP A 824 -1.24 -16.04 25.86
N LEU A 825 -0.99 -15.72 24.58
CA LEU A 825 -1.74 -14.77 23.81
C LEU A 825 -2.68 -15.53 22.91
N THR A 826 -3.99 -15.38 23.10
CA THR A 826 -5.02 -16.20 22.43
C THR A 826 -5.97 -15.32 21.64
N SER A 827 -6.25 -15.69 20.40
CA SER A 827 -7.30 -15.13 19.55
C SER A 827 -8.42 -16.16 19.32
N SER A 828 -9.43 -15.77 18.54
CA SER A 828 -10.47 -16.71 18.07
C SER A 828 -9.95 -17.80 17.14
N HIS A 829 -8.74 -17.62 16.59
CA HIS A 829 -8.11 -18.54 15.65
C HIS A 829 -7.09 -19.48 16.28
N GLY A 830 -6.32 -18.99 17.27
CA GLY A 830 -5.27 -19.79 17.88
C GLY A 830 -4.60 -19.06 19.05
N ARG A 831 -3.54 -19.65 19.58
CA ARG A 831 -2.73 -19.01 20.62
C ARG A 831 -1.24 -19.20 20.42
N ILE A 832 -0.48 -18.26 20.93
CA ILE A 832 0.98 -18.29 20.98
C ILE A 832 1.47 -17.95 22.37
N LYS A 833 2.66 -18.42 22.72
CA LYS A 833 3.30 -18.15 23.98
C LYS A 833 4.44 -17.15 23.80
N VAL A 834 4.39 -16.02 24.51
CA VAL A 834 5.30 -14.89 24.30
C VAL A 834 5.77 -14.29 25.61
N GLU A 835 6.97 -13.70 25.59
CA GLU A 835 7.52 -12.93 26.70
C GLU A 835 6.98 -11.49 26.66
N ILE A 836 6.59 -10.93 27.80
CA ILE A 836 6.03 -9.58 27.87
C ILE A 836 7.05 -8.53 28.32
N GLN A 837 6.73 -7.29 27.94
CA GLN A 837 7.33 -6.08 28.47
C GLN A 837 6.23 -5.07 28.82
N ARG A 838 6.24 -4.57 30.06
CA ARG A 838 5.31 -3.55 30.51
C ARG A 838 5.55 -2.22 29.80
N MET A 839 4.47 -1.51 29.43
CA MET A 839 4.54 -0.21 28.78
C MET A 839 3.37 0.68 29.21
N GLU A 840 3.67 1.94 29.61
CA GLU A 840 2.63 2.89 30.02
C GLU A 840 2.14 3.81 28.89
N ALA A 841 2.99 4.07 27.89
CA ALA A 841 2.68 5.00 26.82
C ALA A 841 1.92 4.33 25.66
N VAL A 842 0.78 3.73 25.96
CA VAL A 842 -0.08 3.00 25.04
C VAL A 842 -1.54 3.12 25.46
N ASN A 843 -2.47 3.02 24.51
CA ASN A 843 -3.89 2.93 24.81
C ASN A 843 -4.15 1.75 25.77
N SER A 844 -4.92 1.96 26.83
CA SER A 844 -5.10 1.01 27.92
C SER A 844 -5.70 -0.34 27.53
N SER A 845 -6.35 -0.45 26.38
CA SER A 845 -6.94 -1.69 25.85
C SER A 845 -6.15 -2.31 24.70
N THR A 846 -4.94 -1.81 24.41
CA THR A 846 -4.16 -2.22 23.25
C THR A 846 -2.83 -2.82 23.66
N ILE A 847 -2.56 -4.04 23.23
CA ILE A 847 -1.24 -4.67 23.29
C ILE A 847 -0.58 -4.61 21.91
N TRP A 848 0.75 -4.64 21.87
CA TRP A 848 1.42 -4.54 20.61
C TRP A 848 2.80 -5.20 20.59
N THR A 849 3.33 -5.42 19.40
CA THR A 849 4.68 -5.94 19.20
C THR A 849 5.30 -5.37 17.93
N TRP A 850 6.60 -5.57 17.75
CA TRP A 850 7.27 -5.24 16.49
C TRP A 850 6.90 -6.24 15.38
N ASN A 851 6.63 -5.71 14.19
CA ASN A 851 6.30 -6.52 13.02
C ASN A 851 7.53 -7.26 12.49
N ALA A 852 7.38 -8.57 12.28
CA ALA A 852 8.34 -9.43 11.58
C ALA A 852 9.76 -9.45 12.16
N VAL A 853 9.94 -9.18 13.44
CA VAL A 853 11.21 -9.38 14.16
C VAL A 853 11.29 -10.85 14.57
N GLY A 854 12.31 -11.56 14.07
CA GLY A 854 12.50 -12.99 14.23
C GLY A 854 12.49 -13.75 12.91
N LYS A 855 13.04 -14.94 12.90
CA LYS A 855 13.11 -15.84 11.74
C LYS A 855 12.88 -17.27 12.17
N ARG A 856 12.16 -18.02 11.35
CA ARG A 856 11.98 -19.46 11.52
C ARG A 856 13.28 -20.18 11.17
N GLY A 857 13.86 -20.95 12.10
CA GLY A 857 15.12 -21.61 11.87
C GLY A 857 16.32 -20.69 11.72
N GLY A 858 16.27 -19.51 12.38
CA GLY A 858 17.32 -18.48 12.27
C GLY A 858 17.26 -17.75 10.93
N ALA A 859 18.38 -17.26 10.46
CA ALA A 859 18.52 -16.62 9.15
C ALA A 859 18.81 -17.66 8.05
N TRP A 860 18.12 -18.78 8.07
CA TRP A 860 18.21 -19.91 7.18
C TRP A 860 19.61 -20.53 7.05
N ALA A 861 20.60 -19.85 6.51
CA ALA A 861 21.97 -20.35 6.36
C ALA A 861 22.78 -20.29 7.67
N LEU A 862 22.19 -19.82 8.77
CA LEU A 862 22.78 -19.87 10.11
C LEU A 862 22.34 -21.16 10.82
N ASP A 863 23.07 -21.51 11.87
CA ASP A 863 22.73 -22.64 12.71
C ASP A 863 21.30 -22.45 13.28
N PRO A 864 20.37 -23.40 13.05
CA PRO A 864 19.02 -23.35 13.63
C PRO A 864 18.98 -23.28 15.16
N LYS A 865 20.08 -23.65 15.82
CA LYS A 865 20.26 -23.54 17.27
C LYS A 865 20.82 -22.18 17.71
N SER A 866 21.04 -21.25 16.76
CA SER A 866 21.55 -19.94 17.12
C SER A 866 20.54 -19.19 18.01
N PRO A 867 21.00 -18.38 18.97
CA PRO A 867 20.11 -17.64 19.86
C PRO A 867 19.13 -16.70 19.12
N GLU A 868 19.48 -16.24 17.94
CA GLU A 868 18.62 -15.39 17.11
C GLU A 868 17.36 -16.11 16.62
N ALA A 869 17.43 -17.43 16.46
CA ALA A 869 16.27 -18.25 16.09
C ALA A 869 15.20 -18.28 17.19
N GLU A 870 15.59 -18.02 18.43
CA GLU A 870 14.75 -18.12 19.62
C GLU A 870 14.14 -16.78 20.07
N ARG A 871 14.46 -15.66 19.41
CA ARG A 871 14.18 -14.31 19.92
C ARG A 871 13.09 -13.56 19.18
N GLY A 872 12.19 -14.24 18.50
CA GLY A 872 11.14 -13.55 17.75
C GLY A 872 9.88 -14.37 17.57
N PHE A 873 8.81 -13.67 17.24
CA PHE A 873 7.53 -14.26 16.95
C PHE A 873 6.72 -13.42 15.95
N LEU A 874 5.68 -14.00 15.40
CA LEU A 874 4.75 -13.31 14.53
C LEU A 874 3.33 -13.36 15.09
N MET A 875 2.67 -12.22 15.13
CA MET A 875 1.22 -12.12 15.37
C MET A 875 0.39 -12.81 14.29
N ASN A 876 0.97 -13.05 13.11
CA ASN A 876 0.34 -13.73 11.99
C ASN A 876 -0.16 -15.14 12.31
N HIS A 877 0.32 -15.75 13.37
CA HIS A 877 -0.22 -17.01 13.88
C HIS A 877 -1.57 -16.88 14.56
N LEU A 878 -1.96 -15.68 14.94
CA LEU A 878 -3.23 -15.36 15.63
C LEU A 878 -4.29 -14.80 14.68
N ILE A 879 -3.92 -14.48 13.45
CA ILE A 879 -4.80 -13.87 12.44
C ILE A 879 -5.18 -14.94 11.43
N ASN A 880 -6.41 -14.92 10.93
CA ASN A 880 -6.86 -15.77 9.85
C ASN A 880 -7.25 -14.90 8.64
N GLU A 881 -7.01 -15.40 7.44
CA GLU A 881 -7.44 -14.79 6.19
C GLU A 881 -8.97 -14.76 6.03
N LEU A 882 -9.67 -15.57 6.79
CA LEU A 882 -11.13 -15.63 6.84
C LEU A 882 -11.63 -15.27 8.25
N LEU A 883 -12.68 -14.48 8.31
CA LEU A 883 -13.40 -14.20 9.55
C LEU A 883 -14.02 -15.50 10.14
N PRO A 884 -14.34 -15.52 11.43
CA PRO A 884 -15.09 -16.62 12.03
C PRO A 884 -16.36 -16.94 11.22
N PRO A 885 -16.77 -18.21 11.10
CA PRO A 885 -17.97 -18.59 10.37
C PRO A 885 -19.22 -18.00 11.03
N LYS A 886 -20.17 -17.54 10.23
CA LYS A 886 -21.51 -17.20 10.69
C LYS A 886 -22.34 -18.46 10.89
N GLY A 887 -23.51 -18.33 11.51
CA GLY A 887 -24.39 -19.48 11.81
C GLY A 887 -24.83 -20.26 10.57
N ASP A 888 -24.77 -19.67 9.38
CA ASP A 888 -25.01 -20.33 8.08
C ASP A 888 -23.76 -21.00 7.48
N GLY A 889 -22.62 -20.95 8.19
CA GLY A 889 -21.34 -21.47 7.74
C GLY A 889 -20.58 -20.56 6.77
N LEU A 890 -21.16 -19.42 6.36
CA LEU A 890 -20.51 -18.47 5.47
C LEU A 890 -19.33 -17.79 6.15
N ARG A 891 -18.19 -17.73 5.48
CA ARG A 891 -16.99 -17.04 5.95
C ARG A 891 -16.60 -15.97 4.93
N TRP A 892 -16.34 -14.76 5.44
CA TRP A 892 -15.84 -13.66 4.65
C TRP A 892 -14.32 -13.55 4.77
N SER A 893 -13.67 -12.96 3.75
CA SER A 893 -12.29 -12.54 3.86
C SER A 893 -12.14 -11.53 5.01
N ASN A 894 -11.06 -11.67 5.79
CA ASN A 894 -10.67 -10.73 6.84
C ASN A 894 -9.98 -9.52 6.20
N SER A 895 -10.78 -8.68 5.57
CA SER A 895 -10.33 -7.57 4.74
C SER A 895 -11.38 -6.46 4.67
N ASP A 896 -10.97 -5.32 4.16
CA ASP A 896 -11.89 -4.26 3.75
C ASP A 896 -12.81 -4.77 2.63
N PRO A 897 -14.15 -4.66 2.75
CA PRO A 897 -15.11 -5.24 1.81
C PRO A 897 -15.13 -4.52 0.45
N ILE A 898 -14.58 -3.32 0.38
CA ILE A 898 -14.59 -2.48 -0.82
C ILE A 898 -13.32 -2.72 -1.65
N THR A 899 -12.16 -2.73 -0.99
CA THR A 899 -10.85 -2.80 -1.67
C THR A 899 -10.14 -4.13 -1.52
N GLY A 900 -10.57 -4.98 -0.59
CA GLY A 900 -9.89 -6.24 -0.28
C GLY A 900 -8.58 -6.10 0.48
N GLN A 901 -8.25 -4.92 1.02
CA GLN A 901 -7.05 -4.80 1.84
C GLN A 901 -7.14 -5.65 3.10
N ALA A 902 -6.11 -6.44 3.38
CA ALA A 902 -6.03 -7.28 4.56
C ALA A 902 -6.16 -6.48 5.87
N ALA A 903 -7.03 -6.91 6.77
CA ALA A 903 -7.36 -6.25 8.03
C ALA A 903 -6.45 -6.74 9.17
N TRP A 904 -5.18 -6.33 9.12
CA TRP A 904 -4.14 -6.76 10.06
C TRP A 904 -4.38 -6.34 11.52
N TYR A 905 -5.13 -5.25 11.75
CA TYR A 905 -5.23 -4.57 13.03
C TYR A 905 -6.60 -4.69 13.68
N ASP A 906 -7.50 -5.53 13.12
CA ASP A 906 -8.80 -5.84 13.73
C ASP A 906 -8.71 -6.92 14.80
N LEU A 907 -7.52 -7.51 14.98
CA LEU A 907 -7.28 -8.65 15.86
C LEU A 907 -7.67 -8.37 17.32
N ARG A 908 -8.45 -9.28 17.88
CA ARG A 908 -8.83 -9.29 19.29
C ARG A 908 -8.21 -10.50 19.98
N VAL A 909 -7.72 -10.27 21.20
CA VAL A 909 -7.01 -11.30 21.98
C VAL A 909 -7.34 -11.24 23.48
N ARG A 910 -7.00 -12.32 24.17
CA ARG A 910 -6.89 -12.38 25.64
C ARG A 910 -5.48 -12.82 26.04
N ILE A 911 -5.11 -12.47 27.26
CA ILE A 911 -3.83 -12.83 27.87
C ILE A 911 -4.10 -13.75 29.07
N GLU A 912 -3.29 -14.79 29.21
CA GLU A 912 -3.28 -15.68 30.35
C GLU A 912 -1.82 -15.92 30.77
N LYS A 913 -1.49 -15.79 32.06
CA LYS A 913 -0.13 -16.04 32.56
C LYS A 913 0.25 -17.48 32.28
N ALA A 914 1.42 -17.68 31.69
CA ALA A 914 1.98 -18.99 31.43
C ALA A 914 2.89 -19.41 32.59
N GLU A 915 3.06 -20.74 32.78
CA GLU A 915 3.94 -21.26 33.81
C GLU A 915 5.39 -20.75 33.66
N PRO A 916 6.02 -20.30 34.75
CA PRO A 916 7.42 -19.94 34.74
C PRO A 916 8.28 -21.15 34.37
N GLY A 917 9.37 -20.91 33.63
CA GLY A 917 10.31 -21.98 33.31
C GLY A 917 9.81 -23.00 32.29
N VAL A 918 8.81 -22.68 31.51
CA VAL A 918 8.70 -23.34 30.21
C VAL A 918 9.97 -22.96 29.47
N GLU A 919 10.92 -23.89 29.60
CA GLU A 919 12.18 -23.80 28.87
C GLU A 919 11.87 -23.31 27.48
N SER A 920 12.64 -22.38 27.06
CA SER A 920 12.71 -21.97 25.66
C SER A 920 12.81 -23.23 24.80
N GLN A 921 11.68 -23.84 24.51
CA GLN A 921 11.62 -24.81 23.45
C GLN A 921 12.07 -24.06 22.21
N PRO A 922 12.91 -24.63 21.36
CA PRO A 922 13.39 -23.92 20.19
C PRO A 922 12.21 -23.28 19.51
N HIS A 923 12.21 -21.98 19.50
CA HIS A 923 11.14 -21.15 19.02
C HIS A 923 10.84 -21.40 17.54
N PHE A 924 11.76 -22.05 16.89
CA PHE A 924 11.63 -22.49 15.53
C PHE A 924 11.92 -23.98 15.49
N ALA A 925 10.88 -24.80 15.47
CA ALA A 925 11.08 -26.16 15.05
C ALA A 925 11.88 -26.10 13.74
N SER A 926 13.04 -26.71 13.73
CA SER A 926 13.85 -26.75 12.53
C SER A 926 12.96 -27.26 11.41
N LEU A 927 12.96 -26.60 10.28
CA LEU A 927 12.25 -27.07 9.10
C LEU A 927 12.55 -28.53 8.82
N ALA A 928 13.78 -29.00 9.07
CA ALA A 928 14.19 -30.40 8.94
C ALA A 928 13.35 -31.37 9.79
N ARG A 929 12.82 -30.98 10.93
CA ARG A 929 11.96 -31.87 11.76
C ARG A 929 10.53 -31.98 11.26
N LEU A 930 9.98 -30.93 10.66
CA LEU A 930 8.66 -30.94 10.09
C LEU A 930 8.54 -31.84 8.83
N ARG A 931 9.62 -32.52 8.41
CA ARG A 931 9.80 -32.96 7.04
C ARG A 931 10.15 -34.40 6.85
N ARG A 932 10.42 -35.13 7.91
CA ARG A 932 10.82 -36.54 7.80
C ARG A 932 9.68 -37.52 8.06
N GLY A 933 8.44 -37.17 7.73
CA GLY A 933 7.29 -38.03 7.97
C GLY A 933 6.91 -38.14 9.45
N GLU A 934 7.49 -37.30 10.31
CA GLU A 934 6.96 -37.09 11.65
C GLU A 934 5.67 -36.29 11.53
N GLU A 935 4.62 -36.72 12.20
CA GLU A 935 3.40 -35.94 12.32
C GLU A 935 3.75 -34.49 12.65
N VAL A 936 3.24 -33.56 11.84
CA VAL A 936 3.29 -32.14 12.17
C VAL A 936 2.69 -32.02 13.57
N PRO A 937 3.47 -31.62 14.60
CA PRO A 937 2.89 -31.49 15.93
C PRO A 937 1.62 -30.66 15.80
N ALA A 938 0.59 -31.05 16.52
CA ALA A 938 -0.65 -30.27 16.61
C ALA A 938 -0.40 -28.80 16.99
N GLU A 939 0.82 -28.50 17.41
CA GLU A 939 1.35 -27.21 17.84
C GLU A 939 2.57 -26.83 17.02
N LEU A 940 2.54 -25.64 16.43
CA LEU A 940 3.69 -25.02 15.80
C LEU A 940 4.49 -24.27 16.87
N ARG A 941 5.81 -24.57 16.98
CA ARG A 941 6.67 -23.98 18.01
C ARG A 941 7.66 -23.00 17.39
N TYR A 942 7.56 -21.75 17.83
CA TYR A 942 8.43 -20.64 17.41
C TYR A 942 8.87 -19.78 18.59
N GLY A 943 9.30 -20.39 19.71
CA GLY A 943 9.33 -19.70 20.98
C GLY A 943 7.95 -19.43 21.52
N GLN A 944 7.02 -20.03 20.86
CA GLN A 944 5.61 -19.91 21.11
C GLN A 944 5.04 -21.27 20.84
N GLU A 945 4.03 -21.66 21.56
CA GLU A 945 3.27 -22.84 21.25
C GLU A 945 1.98 -22.40 20.55
N TRP A 946 1.84 -22.85 19.34
CA TRP A 946 0.62 -22.71 18.59
C TRP A 946 -0.34 -23.85 18.96
N VAL A 947 -1.49 -23.53 19.53
CA VAL A 947 -2.52 -24.51 19.90
C VAL A 947 -3.65 -24.48 18.88
N LYS A 948 -4.14 -25.68 18.53
CA LYS A 948 -5.27 -25.84 17.61
C LYS A 948 -6.53 -25.11 18.04
#